data_c705acc819d59694978fac649ebc9198
#
_entry.id   c705acc819d59694978fac649ebc9198
#
_cell.length_a   1.000
_cell.length_b   1.000
_cell.length_c   1.000
_cell.angle_alpha   90.00
_cell.angle_beta   90.00
_cell.angle_gamma   90.00
#
_symmetry.space_group_name_H-M   'P 1'
#
loop_
_entity.id
_entity.type
_entity.pdbx_description
1 polymer ?
#
loop_
_entity_poly.entity_id
_entity_poly.type
_entity_poly.pdbx_seq_one_letter_code
_entity_poly.pdbx_strand_id
1 'polypeptide(L)'
;MFQDSNTAYAILPSVIRPRRIQPGKRTILVSVLLSSMLLMSQLFRALQLEHPPKLTNVHVLQSLTSLNEEMVPAPCIKTHLGNRRDSRVLSNQTCQHLPPSRGLCSLTQNLFFNKKPPDCKEQTAVIFCKMENGLIYCKPPAVCGNLNYYLGTFSEEAAKVHWKLVVKQNLQHEVRDYASQPKSYGFLFIRCANISHAEEDLGQPQYDEAYVEQSLIHHTQLFLFPPSIGKAESIPKKNINVNLLMVDSVSRAHFYRSLPNTVKFLEELSESSAVKVLDFQLFQAVKQRTFESLQALFSGYVNTSEVPFGMYDIPRAPLPVNKLFGRFKKKGYRTLWLEDLCWNWEWGLVKDLKVMNATIEDVALWKNFRKALGLANIDSVDLTLSSCEILSANGKKDPFRNLPVVCYNGRHHHEYILEYLQLYHLSMHKSGSPFISYTTTSVSHDESGIRVQALDDPLMKYLKFVAELEDTITILFSDHGNTYGKFIESSPEAYAESFNPMLFMIIPKSVQNTLGDVPMRILKDNEKQLVSLIDLHYMLIEIIDEKVDTNLDPAFEKHYVIPGGLLSSIPQTRNCQDVPLLQPNLCICKDYETIVKPTAIHMALADYGVGILNNLILSQHRKDGKSGFGNCLPMKAVEIRKAFEVHTAADLVIYKLDLLVQNSGNGTSKDIFFLSFEAGRKKPGLRLISYERFSVYGMYDKCKDRNVELKLCVCNLEKAKYKSSLLSSLIFGNLLPDLSFFNRNRDISDQNLIQFLISPVFGTKPEIDFSYPKDSPCMYTVICRYKSGITLKALNFCSEFHKVEIRVNAKNVLLSSERHSNFILYPRDVKVLMAGIVANPKIEWHWDHSVQIY
;
A
#
# COMPACT_ATOMS: atom_id res chain seq x y z
N MET A 1 -28.79 -53.64 18.05
CA MET A 1 -29.90 -54.51 17.68
C MET A 1 -29.99 -54.50 16.17
N PHE A 2 -29.74 -55.72 15.61
CA PHE A 2 -30.04 -56.23 14.26
C PHE A 2 -29.47 -55.46 13.06
N GLN A 3 -28.45 -55.96 12.38
CA GLN A 3 -28.25 -57.17 11.52
C GLN A 3 -28.77 -56.94 10.10
N ASP A 4 -27.84 -56.86 9.19
CA ASP A 4 -27.32 -57.80 8.18
C ASP A 4 -28.19 -57.96 6.90
N SER A 5 -27.57 -57.75 5.76
CA SER A 5 -27.37 -58.90 4.85
C SER A 5 -26.65 -58.48 3.55
N ASN A 6 -25.60 -59.27 3.28
CA ASN A 6 -24.82 -59.45 2.04
C ASN A 6 -25.67 -59.79 0.81
N THR A 7 -25.21 -59.39 -0.36
CA THR A 7 -24.99 -60.36 -1.46
C THR A 7 -24.06 -59.77 -2.54
N ALA A 8 -22.97 -60.51 -2.76
CA ALA A 8 -22.02 -60.33 -3.86
C ALA A 8 -22.49 -61.09 -5.09
N TYR A 9 -22.31 -60.54 -6.28
CA TYR A 9 -22.19 -61.30 -7.50
C TYR A 9 -21.03 -60.83 -8.35
N ALA A 10 -20.07 -61.73 -8.54
CA ALA A 10 -18.96 -61.62 -9.48
C ALA A 10 -19.44 -62.08 -10.87
N ILE A 11 -19.06 -61.32 -11.93
CA ILE A 11 -19.10 -61.83 -13.31
C ILE A 11 -17.77 -61.50 -13.98
N LEU A 12 -17.12 -62.59 -14.45
CA LEU A 12 -15.86 -62.63 -15.17
C LEU A 12 -16.00 -62.20 -16.63
N PRO A 13 -14.90 -61.79 -17.32
CA PRO A 13 -14.95 -61.10 -18.59
C PRO A 13 -15.03 -62.00 -19.79
N SER A 14 -15.83 -61.64 -20.78
CA SER A 14 -15.89 -62.23 -22.10
C SER A 14 -14.83 -61.67 -23.03
N VAL A 15 -14.01 -62.58 -23.55
CA VAL A 15 -12.98 -62.36 -24.57
C VAL A 15 -13.62 -61.95 -25.90
N ILE A 16 -13.35 -60.77 -26.39
CA ILE A 16 -13.76 -60.30 -27.73
C ILE A 16 -12.57 -60.51 -28.69
N ARG A 17 -12.77 -61.40 -29.68
CA ARG A 17 -11.84 -61.59 -30.82
C ARG A 17 -11.85 -60.36 -31.76
N PRO A 18 -10.72 -59.96 -32.36
CA PRO A 18 -10.67 -58.79 -33.26
C PRO A 18 -11.32 -59.15 -34.61
N ARG A 19 -12.31 -58.38 -35.03
CA ARG A 19 -12.87 -58.42 -36.40
C ARG A 19 -11.89 -57.75 -37.36
N ARG A 20 -11.53 -58.45 -38.47
CA ARG A 20 -10.77 -57.88 -39.58
C ARG A 20 -11.56 -56.75 -40.23
N ILE A 21 -10.93 -55.56 -40.27
CA ILE A 21 -11.48 -54.36 -40.92
C ILE A 21 -11.08 -54.44 -42.44
N GLN A 22 -12.05 -54.23 -43.33
CA GLN A 22 -11.85 -54.19 -44.77
C GLN A 22 -10.98 -52.98 -45.22
N PRO A 23 -10.18 -53.13 -46.29
CA PRO A 23 -9.14 -52.12 -46.67
C PRO A 23 -9.65 -50.69 -46.94
N GLY A 24 -10.89 -50.55 -47.40
CA GLY A 24 -11.49 -49.23 -47.69
C GLY A 24 -11.77 -48.35 -46.50
N LYS A 25 -11.97 -48.92 -45.30
CA LYS A 25 -12.18 -48.16 -44.07
C LYS A 25 -10.88 -47.60 -43.44
N ARG A 26 -9.74 -48.19 -43.74
CA ARG A 26 -8.42 -47.69 -43.31
C ARG A 26 -8.02 -46.38 -43.98
N THR A 27 -8.33 -46.25 -45.32
CA THR A 27 -8.01 -45.05 -46.07
C THR A 27 -8.81 -43.84 -45.62
N ILE A 28 -10.10 -44.03 -45.27
CA ILE A 28 -10.99 -42.95 -44.77
C ILE A 28 -10.52 -42.55 -43.37
N LEU A 29 -10.14 -43.48 -42.49
CA LEU A 29 -9.68 -43.16 -41.14
C LEU A 29 -8.32 -42.39 -41.14
N VAL A 30 -7.41 -42.75 -42.03
CA VAL A 30 -6.13 -42.05 -42.22
C VAL A 30 -6.37 -40.67 -42.78
N SER A 31 -7.30 -40.49 -43.72
CA SER A 31 -7.64 -39.17 -44.27
C SER A 31 -8.30 -38.26 -43.24
N VAL A 32 -9.18 -38.80 -42.38
CA VAL A 32 -9.79 -38.02 -41.27
C VAL A 32 -8.76 -37.62 -40.21
N LEU A 33 -7.84 -38.52 -39.89
CA LEU A 33 -6.75 -38.21 -38.94
C LEU A 33 -5.75 -37.20 -39.50
N LEU A 34 -5.40 -37.30 -40.79
CA LEU A 34 -4.54 -36.29 -41.46
C LEU A 34 -5.25 -34.93 -41.57
N SER A 35 -6.54 -34.91 -41.86
CA SER A 35 -7.33 -33.65 -41.88
C SER A 35 -7.47 -33.03 -40.49
N SER A 36 -7.68 -33.83 -39.45
CA SER A 36 -7.73 -33.32 -38.07
C SER A 36 -6.35 -32.83 -37.58
N MET A 37 -5.26 -33.48 -37.96
CA MET A 37 -3.89 -32.97 -37.65
C MET A 37 -3.57 -31.69 -38.41
N LEU A 38 -4.01 -31.54 -39.68
CA LEU A 38 -3.86 -30.28 -40.39
C LEU A 38 -4.71 -29.14 -39.77
N LEU A 39 -5.92 -29.44 -39.35
CA LEU A 39 -6.78 -28.46 -38.66
C LEU A 39 -6.19 -28.05 -37.31
N MET A 40 -5.68 -29.01 -36.53
CA MET A 40 -4.98 -28.74 -35.27
C MET A 40 -3.70 -27.95 -35.48
N SER A 41 -2.95 -28.22 -36.56
CA SER A 41 -1.75 -27.45 -36.93
C SER A 41 -2.09 -26.03 -37.35
N GLN A 42 -3.23 -25.81 -38.05
CA GLN A 42 -3.71 -24.45 -38.39
C GLN A 42 -4.26 -23.73 -37.14
N LEU A 43 -4.97 -24.42 -36.24
CA LEU A 43 -5.37 -23.86 -34.96
C LEU A 43 -4.16 -23.49 -34.08
N PHE A 44 -3.14 -24.34 -34.04
CA PHE A 44 -1.88 -24.06 -33.31
C PHE A 44 -1.12 -22.86 -33.88
N ARG A 45 -1.14 -22.68 -35.20
CA ARG A 45 -0.56 -21.48 -35.85
C ARG A 45 -1.40 -20.23 -35.60
N ALA A 46 -2.72 -20.33 -35.54
CA ALA A 46 -3.61 -19.22 -35.19
C ALA A 46 -3.46 -18.82 -33.71
N LEU A 47 -3.29 -19.79 -32.81
CA LEU A 47 -3.02 -19.54 -31.38
C LEU A 47 -1.61 -18.99 -31.11
N GLN A 48 -0.64 -19.24 -32.00
CA GLN A 48 0.70 -18.65 -31.89
C GLN A 48 0.78 -17.19 -32.35
N LEU A 49 -0.26 -16.69 -33.05
CA LEU A 49 -0.32 -15.29 -33.49
C LEU A 49 -0.94 -14.35 -32.45
N GLU A 50 -1.43 -14.86 -31.32
CA GLU A 50 -1.98 -14.04 -30.23
C GLU A 50 -1.03 -13.87 -29.03
N HIS A 51 0.24 -14.21 -29.14
CA HIS A 51 1.22 -13.80 -28.16
C HIS A 51 1.71 -12.38 -28.44
N PRO A 52 1.60 -11.45 -27.48
CA PRO A 52 2.20 -10.13 -27.66
C PRO A 52 3.70 -10.29 -27.90
N PRO A 53 4.32 -9.49 -28.77
CA PRO A 53 5.74 -9.61 -29.09
C PRO A 53 6.57 -9.47 -27.83
N LYS A 54 7.45 -10.43 -27.56
CA LYS A 54 8.51 -10.31 -26.56
C LYS A 54 9.32 -9.06 -26.89
N LEU A 55 9.20 -8.02 -26.11
CA LEU A 55 10.06 -6.85 -26.15
C LEU A 55 11.49 -7.22 -25.70
N THR A 56 12.22 -7.83 -26.61
CA THR A 56 13.68 -7.92 -26.53
C THR A 56 14.23 -6.80 -27.40
N ASN A 57 14.47 -5.62 -26.82
CA ASN A 57 15.49 -4.70 -27.34
C ASN A 57 15.72 -3.54 -26.38
N VAL A 58 16.82 -3.66 -25.64
CA VAL A 58 17.42 -2.61 -24.78
C VAL A 58 18.10 -1.50 -25.62
N HIS A 59 18.04 -1.56 -26.95
CA HIS A 59 18.68 -0.58 -27.85
C HIS A 59 17.81 0.61 -28.27
N VAL A 60 16.58 0.76 -27.76
CA VAL A 60 15.66 1.85 -28.19
C VAL A 60 15.86 3.16 -27.40
N LEU A 61 16.63 3.17 -26.32
CA LEU A 61 16.79 4.38 -25.50
C LEU A 61 17.83 5.40 -26.02
N GLN A 62 18.60 5.08 -27.04
CA GLN A 62 19.61 6.02 -27.57
C GLN A 62 19.35 6.58 -28.98
N SER A 63 18.29 6.14 -29.69
CA SER A 63 18.04 6.58 -31.07
C SER A 63 16.74 7.36 -31.31
N LEU A 64 16.05 7.84 -30.27
CA LEU A 64 14.76 8.53 -30.39
C LEU A 64 14.84 10.06 -30.28
N THR A 65 15.97 10.67 -30.58
CA THR A 65 16.09 12.14 -30.62
C THR A 65 15.70 12.78 -31.95
N SER A 66 15.24 12.02 -32.95
CA SER A 66 14.82 12.59 -34.23
C SER A 66 13.70 11.77 -34.87
N LEU A 67 12.48 11.87 -34.36
CA LEU A 67 11.29 11.51 -35.13
C LEU A 67 10.13 12.45 -34.75
N ASN A 68 9.53 12.99 -35.81
CA ASN A 68 8.42 13.94 -35.90
C ASN A 68 7.45 13.99 -34.70
N GLU A 69 7.09 15.23 -34.28
CA GLU A 69 6.02 15.59 -33.37
C GLU A 69 4.64 15.09 -33.86
N GLU A 70 4.38 13.80 -33.80
CA GLU A 70 3.00 13.30 -33.87
C GLU A 70 2.32 13.57 -32.54
N MET A 71 1.17 14.22 -32.57
CA MET A 71 0.38 14.64 -31.42
C MET A 71 0.14 13.49 -30.45
N VAL A 72 0.71 13.59 -29.25
CA VAL A 72 0.42 12.71 -28.10
C VAL A 72 -0.99 13.06 -27.57
N PRO A 73 -1.84 12.09 -27.23
CA PRO A 73 -3.18 12.39 -26.70
C PRO A 73 -3.14 13.31 -25.48
N ALA A 74 -4.05 14.29 -25.46
CA ALA A 74 -4.10 15.40 -24.50
C ALA A 74 -3.93 15.04 -22.99
N PRO A 75 -4.45 13.92 -22.45
CA PRO A 75 -4.36 13.63 -21.03
C PRO A 75 -2.96 13.30 -20.48
N CYS A 76 -2.02 12.93 -21.37
CA CYS A 76 -0.68 12.51 -20.98
C CYS A 76 0.37 13.63 -20.99
N ILE A 77 0.02 14.80 -21.53
CA ILE A 77 1.01 15.85 -21.84
C ILE A 77 1.18 16.81 -20.66
N LYS A 78 0.13 16.93 -19.83
CA LYS A 78 0.11 17.92 -18.77
C LYS A 78 0.79 17.40 -17.51
N THR A 79 1.91 18.01 -17.16
CA THR A 79 2.73 17.66 -16.00
C THR A 79 3.01 18.83 -15.07
N HIS A 80 2.43 20.02 -15.36
CA HIS A 80 2.60 21.24 -14.56
C HIS A 80 1.47 22.22 -14.83
N LEU A 81 1.26 23.17 -13.92
CA LEU A 81 0.27 24.23 -14.07
C LEU A 81 0.73 25.27 -15.10
N GLY A 82 -0.19 25.68 -16.00
CA GLY A 82 0.03 26.73 -17.01
C GLY A 82 0.70 26.24 -18.29
N ASN A 83 0.67 27.09 -19.34
CA ASN A 83 1.28 26.86 -20.65
C ASN A 83 2.80 27.08 -20.65
N ARG A 84 3.48 26.95 -19.51
CA ARG A 84 4.90 27.28 -19.42
C ARG A 84 5.76 26.29 -20.17
N ARG A 85 6.21 26.68 -21.36
CA ARG A 85 7.45 26.20 -22.00
C ARG A 85 8.70 26.64 -21.21
N ASP A 86 8.60 26.92 -19.92
CA ASP A 86 9.74 27.23 -19.06
C ASP A 86 10.47 25.94 -18.64
N SER A 87 10.85 25.17 -19.64
CA SER A 87 11.87 24.13 -19.49
C SER A 87 13.29 24.74 -19.47
N ARG A 88 13.51 25.86 -18.79
CA ARG A 88 14.86 26.15 -18.34
C ARG A 88 15.19 25.15 -17.24
N VAL A 89 15.66 23.98 -17.67
CA VAL A 89 16.46 23.13 -16.81
C VAL A 89 17.57 24.02 -16.31
N LEU A 90 17.55 24.33 -15.02
CA LEU A 90 18.64 25.04 -14.39
C LEU A 90 19.87 24.13 -14.59
N SER A 91 20.84 24.56 -15.40
CA SER A 91 21.98 23.73 -15.85
C SER A 91 22.78 23.11 -14.71
N ASN A 92 22.57 23.55 -13.47
CA ASN A 92 23.29 23.11 -12.27
C ASN A 92 22.42 22.30 -11.29
N GLN A 93 21.17 21.93 -11.65
CA GLN A 93 20.30 21.17 -10.75
C GLN A 93 20.69 19.68 -10.77
N THR A 94 21.05 19.12 -9.60
CA THR A 94 21.46 17.72 -9.47
C THR A 94 20.28 16.76 -9.61
N CYS A 95 19.12 17.11 -9.05
CA CYS A 95 17.92 16.30 -9.17
C CYS A 95 17.06 16.78 -10.34
N GLN A 96 16.92 15.98 -11.36
CA GLN A 96 16.07 16.25 -12.52
C GLN A 96 14.96 15.21 -12.61
N HIS A 97 13.74 15.64 -12.92
CA HIS A 97 12.61 14.76 -13.13
C HIS A 97 12.63 14.15 -14.53
N LEU A 98 12.26 12.88 -14.63
CA LEU A 98 12.01 12.24 -15.92
C LEU A 98 10.57 12.47 -16.35
N PRO A 99 10.32 13.06 -17.55
CA PRO A 99 8.98 13.11 -18.08
C PRO A 99 8.47 11.70 -18.39
N PRO A 100 7.14 11.44 -18.25
CA PRO A 100 6.56 10.14 -18.59
C PRO A 100 6.79 9.81 -20.10
N SER A 101 7.12 8.55 -20.36
CA SER A 101 7.33 8.06 -21.74
C SER A 101 6.02 7.96 -22.52
N ARG A 102 6.10 7.94 -23.85
CA ARG A 102 4.93 7.69 -24.72
C ARG A 102 4.29 6.32 -24.45
N GLY A 103 5.08 5.30 -24.13
CA GLY A 103 4.58 3.97 -23.77
C GLY A 103 3.74 3.99 -22.50
N LEU A 104 4.19 4.74 -21.49
CA LEU A 104 3.44 4.92 -20.26
C LEU A 104 2.12 5.68 -20.50
N CYS A 105 2.13 6.66 -21.39
CA CYS A 105 0.92 7.38 -21.77
C CYS A 105 -0.14 6.47 -22.42
N SER A 106 0.23 5.63 -23.36
CA SER A 106 -0.68 4.66 -24.01
C SER A 106 -1.24 3.67 -22.98
N LEU A 107 -0.42 3.23 -22.04
CA LEU A 107 -0.83 2.33 -20.97
C LEU A 107 -1.86 3.00 -20.03
N THR A 108 -1.60 4.24 -19.61
CA THR A 108 -2.52 4.99 -18.72
C THR A 108 -3.86 5.23 -19.40
N GLN A 109 -3.88 5.51 -20.70
CA GLN A 109 -5.10 5.64 -21.50
C GLN A 109 -5.95 4.37 -21.39
N ASN A 110 -5.32 3.22 -21.58
CA ASN A 110 -6.02 1.93 -21.55
C ASN A 110 -6.49 1.52 -20.15
N LEU A 111 -5.71 1.80 -19.12
CA LEU A 111 -6.02 1.38 -17.76
C LEU A 111 -7.03 2.28 -17.06
N PHE A 112 -6.95 3.60 -17.26
CA PHE A 112 -7.70 4.57 -16.45
C PHE A 112 -8.88 5.19 -17.19
N PHE A 113 -8.84 5.35 -18.53
CA PHE A 113 -9.84 6.12 -19.27
C PHE A 113 -10.85 5.30 -20.07
N ASN A 114 -10.59 4.01 -20.27
CA ASN A 114 -11.55 3.12 -20.97
C ASN A 114 -12.73 2.66 -20.08
N LYS A 115 -12.73 3.02 -18.79
CA LYS A 115 -13.81 2.72 -17.85
C LYS A 115 -14.36 4.03 -17.29
N LYS A 116 -15.69 4.13 -17.20
CA LYS A 116 -16.30 5.25 -16.49
C LYS A 116 -15.91 5.19 -15.01
N PRO A 117 -15.60 6.33 -14.38
CA PRO A 117 -15.42 6.37 -12.94
C PRO A 117 -16.73 5.90 -12.29
N PRO A 118 -16.63 5.16 -11.19
CA PRO A 118 -17.83 4.73 -10.46
C PRO A 118 -18.59 5.95 -9.95
N ASP A 119 -19.93 5.87 -9.98
CA ASP A 119 -20.82 6.98 -9.62
C ASP A 119 -21.87 6.52 -8.61
N CYS A 120 -22.31 7.44 -7.74
CA CYS A 120 -23.37 7.22 -6.75
C CYS A 120 -24.78 7.58 -7.26
N LYS A 121 -24.92 8.06 -8.49
CA LYS A 121 -26.19 8.60 -9.03
C LYS A 121 -27.31 7.57 -9.21
N GLU A 122 -27.01 6.28 -9.18
CA GLU A 122 -28.02 5.23 -9.21
C GLU A 122 -28.92 5.23 -7.97
N GLN A 123 -28.46 5.80 -6.86
CA GLN A 123 -29.26 5.97 -5.64
C GLN A 123 -29.96 7.33 -5.68
N THR A 124 -31.30 7.30 -5.65
CA THR A 124 -32.07 8.55 -5.54
C THR A 124 -31.86 9.17 -4.17
N ALA A 125 -31.25 10.35 -4.14
CA ALA A 125 -31.02 11.08 -2.89
C ALA A 125 -32.34 11.50 -2.23
N VAL A 126 -32.49 11.20 -0.95
CA VAL A 126 -33.65 11.59 -0.14
C VAL A 126 -33.23 12.70 0.82
N ILE A 127 -33.93 13.82 0.79
CA ILE A 127 -33.62 14.98 1.64
C ILE A 127 -34.73 15.13 2.70
N PHE A 128 -34.35 14.96 3.96
CA PHE A 128 -35.21 15.20 5.11
C PHE A 128 -35.06 16.63 5.65
N CYS A 129 -33.81 17.07 5.76
CA CYS A 129 -33.42 18.38 6.26
C CYS A 129 -32.40 19.05 5.34
N LYS A 130 -32.44 20.39 5.31
CA LYS A 130 -31.50 21.26 4.60
C LYS A 130 -31.19 22.48 5.44
N MET A 131 -30.04 23.08 5.20
CA MET A 131 -29.65 24.35 5.77
C MET A 131 -29.87 25.46 4.73
N GLU A 132 -30.65 26.49 5.08
CA GLU A 132 -30.90 27.66 4.27
C GLU A 132 -30.68 28.91 5.12
N ASN A 133 -29.85 29.83 4.68
CA ASN A 133 -29.51 31.07 5.39
C ASN A 133 -29.14 30.88 6.89
N GLY A 134 -28.40 29.79 7.18
CA GLY A 134 -28.01 29.43 8.55
C GLY A 134 -29.12 28.84 9.43
N LEU A 135 -30.31 28.59 8.88
CA LEU A 135 -31.43 27.96 9.57
C LEU A 135 -31.69 26.55 9.05
N ILE A 136 -32.06 25.66 9.96
CA ILE A 136 -32.37 24.25 9.65
C ILE A 136 -33.85 24.13 9.31
N TYR A 137 -34.17 23.63 8.12
CA TYR A 137 -35.51 23.31 7.66
C TYR A 137 -35.63 21.83 7.39
N CYS A 138 -36.61 21.17 8.02
CA CYS A 138 -36.86 19.74 7.81
C CYS A 138 -38.28 19.56 7.25
N LYS A 139 -38.37 18.79 6.17
CA LYS A 139 -39.64 18.39 5.56
C LYS A 139 -39.65 16.89 5.34
N PRO A 140 -40.55 16.14 5.96
CA PRO A 140 -40.67 14.71 5.73
C PRO A 140 -40.87 14.39 4.24
N PRO A 141 -39.98 13.55 3.65
CA PRO A 141 -40.07 13.18 2.24
C PRO A 141 -41.33 12.36 1.96
N ALA A 142 -41.95 12.57 0.79
CA ALA A 142 -43.16 11.82 0.42
C ALA A 142 -42.93 10.31 0.33
N VAL A 143 -41.73 9.90 -0.06
CA VAL A 143 -41.29 8.49 -0.15
C VAL A 143 -41.37 7.75 1.20
N CYS A 144 -41.29 8.44 2.32
CA CYS A 144 -41.38 7.86 3.65
C CYS A 144 -42.86 7.52 4.05
N GLY A 145 -43.85 8.12 3.43
CA GLY A 145 -45.25 7.80 3.71
C GLY A 145 -45.59 7.74 5.22
N ASN A 146 -45.97 6.52 5.65
CA ASN A 146 -46.31 6.20 7.03
C ASN A 146 -45.17 5.50 7.78
N LEU A 147 -43.94 5.49 7.25
CA LEU A 147 -42.78 4.91 7.91
C LEU A 147 -42.42 5.67 9.19
N ASN A 148 -41.79 4.98 10.15
CA ASN A 148 -41.25 5.59 11.34
C ASN A 148 -40.01 6.41 11.05
N TYR A 149 -39.81 7.51 11.76
CA TYR A 149 -38.64 8.38 11.63
C TYR A 149 -37.66 8.13 12.77
N TYR A 150 -36.39 8.07 12.44
CA TYR A 150 -35.33 7.86 13.40
C TYR A 150 -34.23 8.91 13.23
N LEU A 151 -33.71 9.39 14.35
CA LEU A 151 -32.57 10.28 14.43
C LEU A 151 -31.36 9.48 14.95
N GLY A 152 -30.30 9.39 14.15
CA GLY A 152 -29.04 8.71 14.51
C GLY A 152 -27.98 9.71 14.93
N THR A 153 -27.50 9.59 16.15
CA THR A 153 -26.44 10.44 16.72
C THR A 153 -25.35 9.59 17.33
N PHE A 154 -24.10 10.05 17.28
CA PHE A 154 -23.01 9.29 17.90
C PHE A 154 -23.14 9.34 19.43
N SER A 155 -23.21 8.16 20.06
CA SER A 155 -23.21 7.99 21.50
C SER A 155 -21.82 7.62 22.01
N GLU A 156 -21.22 8.48 22.83
CA GLU A 156 -19.96 8.17 23.52
C GLU A 156 -20.08 6.99 24.50
N GLU A 157 -21.25 6.74 25.04
CA GLU A 157 -21.52 5.66 25.98
C GLU A 157 -21.58 4.30 25.29
N ALA A 158 -22.18 4.27 24.10
CA ALA A 158 -22.28 3.08 23.28
C ALA A 158 -21.13 2.94 22.26
N ALA A 159 -20.32 3.98 22.08
CA ALA A 159 -19.24 4.07 21.07
C ALA A 159 -19.68 3.81 19.62
N LYS A 160 -20.95 4.09 19.31
CA LYS A 160 -21.58 3.88 18.01
C LYS A 160 -22.70 4.88 17.76
N VAL A 161 -23.23 4.91 16.53
CA VAL A 161 -24.45 5.66 16.23
C VAL A 161 -25.63 5.02 16.95
N HIS A 162 -26.31 5.81 17.78
CA HIS A 162 -27.54 5.43 18.47
C HIS A 162 -28.74 6.02 17.75
N TRP A 163 -29.76 5.21 17.51
CA TRP A 163 -30.97 5.59 16.78
C TRP A 163 -32.15 5.83 17.75
N LYS A 164 -32.66 7.05 17.74
CA LYS A 164 -33.85 7.47 18.54
C LYS A 164 -35.06 7.57 17.62
N LEU A 165 -36.18 6.92 17.99
CA LEU A 165 -37.48 7.12 17.35
C LEU A 165 -37.95 8.56 17.57
N VAL A 166 -38.41 9.21 16.49
CA VAL A 166 -38.86 10.59 16.50
C VAL A 166 -40.25 10.71 15.85
N VAL A 167 -41.15 11.44 16.49
CA VAL A 167 -42.46 11.75 15.93
C VAL A 167 -42.29 12.67 14.74
N LYS A 168 -42.90 12.32 13.60
CA LYS A 168 -42.77 13.04 12.29
C LYS A 168 -42.93 14.55 12.42
N GLN A 169 -43.92 15.01 13.25
CA GLN A 169 -44.20 16.43 13.47
C GLN A 169 -43.07 17.15 14.24
N ASN A 170 -42.32 16.40 15.05
CA ASN A 170 -41.26 16.94 15.91
C ASN A 170 -39.87 16.88 15.22
N LEU A 171 -39.74 16.28 14.03
CA LEU A 171 -38.46 16.06 13.37
C LEU A 171 -37.61 17.34 13.35
N GLN A 172 -38.16 18.46 12.90
CA GLN A 172 -37.41 19.71 12.81
C GLN A 172 -36.97 20.25 14.19
N HIS A 173 -37.79 20.09 15.19
CA HIS A 173 -37.47 20.52 16.57
C HIS A 173 -36.30 19.67 17.11
N GLU A 174 -36.39 18.35 17.01
CA GLU A 174 -35.37 17.42 17.51
C GLU A 174 -34.02 17.63 16.79
N VAL A 175 -34.01 17.84 15.46
CA VAL A 175 -32.81 18.14 14.70
C VAL A 175 -32.17 19.46 15.13
N ARG A 176 -32.94 20.51 15.32
CA ARG A 176 -32.48 21.82 15.81
C ARG A 176 -31.90 21.74 17.21
N ASP A 177 -32.63 21.05 18.11
CA ASP A 177 -32.22 20.87 19.50
C ASP A 177 -30.85 20.17 19.54
N TYR A 178 -30.70 19.04 18.86
CA TYR A 178 -29.41 18.35 18.78
C TYR A 178 -28.31 19.22 18.16
N ALA A 179 -28.57 19.91 17.06
CA ALA A 179 -27.59 20.76 16.41
C ALA A 179 -27.11 21.94 17.29
N SER A 180 -27.93 22.37 18.23
CA SER A 180 -27.57 23.41 19.20
C SER A 180 -26.68 22.94 20.36
N GLN A 181 -26.55 21.60 20.54
CA GLN A 181 -25.77 21.03 21.64
C GLN A 181 -24.26 21.18 21.43
N PRO A 182 -23.47 21.47 22.47
CA PRO A 182 -22.02 21.60 22.35
C PRO A 182 -21.30 20.33 21.89
N LYS A 183 -21.91 19.16 22.05
CA LYS A 183 -21.38 17.85 21.70
C LYS A 183 -22.02 17.25 20.45
N SER A 184 -22.53 18.08 19.55
CA SER A 184 -23.27 17.61 18.37
C SER A 184 -22.38 17.07 17.23
N TYR A 185 -21.06 17.15 17.30
CA TYR A 185 -20.08 16.74 16.29
C TYR A 185 -20.31 17.33 14.88
N GLY A 186 -21.29 18.26 14.69
CA GLY A 186 -21.62 18.88 13.41
C GLY A 186 -22.31 17.95 12.39
N PHE A 187 -22.80 16.80 12.82
CA PHE A 187 -23.55 15.87 11.95
C PHE A 187 -24.62 15.07 12.73
N LEU A 188 -25.58 14.56 12.00
CA LEU A 188 -26.51 13.54 12.45
C LEU A 188 -27.06 12.76 11.26
N PHE A 189 -27.57 11.57 11.51
CA PHE A 189 -28.29 10.75 10.53
C PHE A 189 -29.79 10.87 10.72
N ILE A 190 -30.54 10.86 9.62
CA ILE A 190 -32.00 10.78 9.60
C ILE A 190 -32.38 9.61 8.73
N ARG A 191 -33.30 8.78 9.16
CA ARG A 191 -33.86 7.70 8.34
C ARG A 191 -35.35 7.53 8.54
N CYS A 192 -36.02 7.01 7.52
CA CYS A 192 -37.34 6.45 7.69
C CYS A 192 -37.35 4.96 7.33
N ALA A 193 -38.00 4.15 8.15
CA ALA A 193 -37.97 2.70 8.03
C ALA A 193 -39.24 2.05 8.60
N ASN A 194 -39.58 0.86 8.06
CA ASN A 194 -40.66 0.03 8.59
C ASN A 194 -40.10 -0.96 9.61
N ILE A 195 -39.74 -0.47 10.80
CA ILE A 195 -39.30 -1.32 11.91
C ILE A 195 -40.41 -1.26 12.95
N SER A 196 -41.06 -2.40 13.22
CA SER A 196 -42.18 -2.51 14.18
C SER A 196 -41.74 -2.53 15.64
N HIS A 197 -40.48 -2.72 15.93
CA HIS A 197 -39.90 -2.68 17.29
C HIS A 197 -38.61 -1.85 17.28
N ALA A 198 -38.51 -0.96 18.27
CA ALA A 198 -37.28 -0.32 18.66
C ALA A 198 -36.38 -1.40 19.28
N GLU A 199 -35.80 -2.25 18.49
CA GLU A 199 -34.78 -3.13 19.01
C GLU A 199 -33.53 -2.30 19.20
N GLU A 200 -33.18 -2.20 20.47
CA GLU A 200 -31.91 -1.72 21.00
C GLU A 200 -30.70 -2.47 20.39
N ASP A 201 -30.96 -3.53 19.62
CA ASP A 201 -29.99 -4.43 18.96
C ASP A 201 -30.24 -4.62 17.47
N LEU A 202 -30.21 -3.57 16.68
CA LEU A 202 -29.64 -3.74 15.35
C LEU A 202 -28.12 -3.80 15.58
N GLY A 203 -27.72 -4.95 16.13
CA GLY A 203 -26.33 -5.32 16.24
C GLY A 203 -25.64 -5.13 14.90
N GLN A 204 -24.35 -4.85 14.92
CA GLN A 204 -23.55 -4.81 13.72
C GLN A 204 -23.97 -5.96 12.80
N PRO A 205 -24.28 -5.70 11.50
CA PRO A 205 -24.59 -6.79 10.58
C PRO A 205 -23.43 -7.76 10.68
N GLN A 206 -23.72 -9.01 11.06
CA GLN A 206 -22.73 -10.07 10.96
C GLN A 206 -22.31 -10.09 9.49
N TYR A 207 -21.03 -9.93 9.23
CA TYR A 207 -20.44 -9.84 7.89
C TYR A 207 -20.46 -11.21 7.16
N ASP A 208 -21.61 -11.86 7.11
CA ASP A 208 -21.88 -12.94 6.17
C ASP A 208 -22.37 -12.31 4.85
N GLU A 209 -21.62 -12.51 3.79
CA GLU A 209 -21.89 -12.02 2.43
C GLU A 209 -23.25 -12.46 1.86
N ALA A 210 -24.07 -13.18 2.60
CA ALA A 210 -25.31 -13.80 2.14
C ALA A 210 -26.60 -13.20 2.69
N TYR A 211 -26.58 -12.21 3.59
CA TYR A 211 -27.80 -11.67 4.19
C TYR A 211 -27.84 -10.14 4.11
N VAL A 212 -27.97 -9.61 2.90
CA VAL A 212 -28.66 -8.32 2.71
C VAL A 212 -30.13 -8.65 2.58
N GLU A 213 -30.85 -8.57 3.67
CA GLU A 213 -32.29 -8.67 3.66
C GLU A 213 -32.87 -7.52 2.84
N GLN A 214 -33.25 -7.79 1.59
CA GLN A 214 -33.85 -6.85 0.64
C GLN A 214 -35.24 -6.32 1.07
N SER A 215 -35.69 -6.59 2.30
CA SER A 215 -37.04 -6.33 2.76
C SER A 215 -37.25 -5.02 3.53
N LEU A 216 -36.18 -4.28 3.85
CA LEU A 216 -36.30 -3.00 4.59
C LEU A 216 -35.93 -1.84 3.66
N ILE A 217 -36.93 -1.17 3.09
CA ILE A 217 -36.72 0.08 2.35
C ILE A 217 -36.30 1.15 3.35
N HIS A 218 -34.98 1.43 3.41
CA HIS A 218 -34.46 2.51 4.22
C HIS A 218 -34.13 3.70 3.33
N HIS A 219 -34.73 4.84 3.63
CA HIS A 219 -34.27 6.10 3.10
C HIS A 219 -33.52 6.83 4.20
N THR A 220 -32.28 7.23 3.92
CA THR A 220 -31.39 7.82 4.90
C THR A 220 -30.80 9.13 4.38
N GLN A 221 -30.45 10.03 5.30
CA GLN A 221 -29.68 11.22 5.04
C GLN A 221 -28.62 11.37 6.13
N LEU A 222 -27.36 11.63 5.75
CA LEU A 222 -26.38 12.26 6.62
C LEU A 222 -26.54 13.78 6.49
N PHE A 223 -26.99 14.43 7.55
CA PHE A 223 -27.20 15.87 7.60
C PHE A 223 -26.05 16.53 8.33
N LEU A 224 -25.41 17.48 7.66
CA LEU A 224 -24.29 18.25 8.17
C LEU A 224 -24.74 19.65 8.58
N PHE A 225 -24.12 20.17 9.64
CA PHE A 225 -24.33 21.53 10.13
C PHE A 225 -23.05 22.05 10.78
N PRO A 226 -22.88 23.40 10.89
CA PRO A 226 -21.69 23.98 11.50
C PRO A 226 -21.47 23.51 12.93
N PRO A 227 -20.29 22.96 13.28
CA PRO A 227 -20.02 22.54 14.65
C PRO A 227 -19.99 23.74 15.59
N SER A 228 -20.43 23.51 16.85
CA SER A 228 -20.40 24.55 17.88
C SER A 228 -18.98 24.74 18.41
N ILE A 229 -18.37 25.89 18.14
CA ILE A 229 -16.99 26.20 18.54
C ILE A 229 -17.00 27.33 19.57
N GLY A 230 -16.38 27.07 20.73
CA GLY A 230 -16.18 28.10 21.75
C GLY A 230 -15.23 29.22 21.24
N LYS A 231 -15.38 30.42 21.77
CA LYS A 231 -14.48 31.54 21.45
C LYS A 231 -13.04 31.22 21.82
N ALA A 232 -12.09 31.75 21.04
CA ALA A 232 -10.68 31.60 21.33
C ALA A 232 -10.30 32.33 22.63
N GLU A 233 -9.49 31.68 23.44
CA GLU A 233 -8.93 32.29 24.68
C GLU A 233 -7.81 33.28 24.38
N SER A 234 -7.08 33.10 23.28
CA SER A 234 -6.01 33.96 22.80
C SER A 234 -5.88 33.90 21.28
N ILE A 235 -5.47 35.03 20.68
CA ILE A 235 -5.20 35.10 19.25
C ILE A 235 -3.67 35.22 19.07
N PRO A 236 -3.01 34.37 18.26
CA PRO A 236 -1.57 34.46 18.01
C PRO A 236 -1.20 35.76 17.28
N LYS A 237 0.05 36.19 17.44
CA LYS A 237 0.57 37.40 16.76
C LYS A 237 0.54 37.27 15.24
N LYS A 238 0.92 36.13 14.72
CA LYS A 238 0.71 35.73 13.33
C LYS A 238 -0.47 34.77 13.28
N ASN A 239 -1.58 35.21 12.72
CA ASN A 239 -2.80 34.40 12.60
C ASN A 239 -2.88 33.84 11.18
N ILE A 240 -2.13 32.76 10.93
CA ILE A 240 -2.22 31.99 9.70
C ILE A 240 -2.85 30.66 10.04
N ASN A 241 -4.07 30.43 9.58
CA ASN A 241 -4.73 29.13 9.69
C ASN A 241 -4.09 28.15 8.69
N VAL A 242 -4.07 26.89 9.07
CA VAL A 242 -3.47 25.82 8.27
C VAL A 242 -4.50 24.73 7.97
N ASN A 243 -4.71 24.48 6.68
CA ASN A 243 -5.56 23.42 6.18
C ASN A 243 -4.70 22.40 5.43
N LEU A 244 -4.45 21.23 6.05
CA LEU A 244 -3.74 20.09 5.47
C LEU A 244 -4.76 19.11 4.90
N LEU A 245 -4.84 19.01 3.58
CA LEU A 245 -5.71 18.07 2.88
C LEU A 245 -4.86 17.01 2.18
N MET A 246 -4.86 15.80 2.71
CA MET A 246 -4.19 14.65 2.14
C MET A 246 -5.16 13.81 1.32
N VAL A 247 -4.79 13.50 0.09
CA VAL A 247 -5.45 12.46 -0.71
C VAL A 247 -4.49 11.29 -0.78
N ASP A 248 -4.80 10.23 -0.04
CA ASP A 248 -3.95 9.05 0.09
C ASP A 248 -3.67 8.40 -1.26
N SER A 249 -2.42 7.99 -1.49
CA SER A 249 -2.00 7.19 -2.65
C SER A 249 -2.16 7.87 -4.02
N VAL A 250 -1.90 9.17 -4.16
CA VAL A 250 -1.96 9.90 -5.44
C VAL A 250 -0.59 10.41 -5.87
N SER A 251 -0.02 9.82 -6.93
CA SER A 251 1.16 10.39 -7.57
C SER A 251 0.84 11.72 -8.25
N ARG A 252 1.84 12.60 -8.37
CA ARG A 252 1.68 13.87 -9.07
C ARG A 252 1.22 13.67 -10.52
N ALA A 253 1.79 12.72 -11.25
CA ALA A 253 1.35 12.42 -12.61
C ALA A 253 -0.09 11.91 -12.66
N HIS A 254 -0.50 11.08 -11.68
CA HIS A 254 -1.88 10.58 -11.60
C HIS A 254 -2.89 11.69 -11.29
N PHE A 255 -2.53 12.65 -10.45
CA PHE A 255 -3.34 13.85 -10.19
C PHE A 255 -3.63 14.63 -11.47
N TYR A 256 -2.59 14.94 -12.26
CA TYR A 256 -2.75 15.69 -13.50
C TYR A 256 -3.63 15.00 -14.54
N ARG A 257 -3.54 13.68 -14.66
CA ARG A 257 -4.32 12.95 -15.66
C ARG A 257 -5.73 12.60 -15.20
N SER A 258 -5.97 12.45 -13.90
CA SER A 258 -7.24 11.93 -13.36
C SER A 258 -8.19 13.01 -12.84
N LEU A 259 -7.70 14.23 -12.58
CA LEU A 259 -8.47 15.34 -12.00
C LEU A 259 -8.44 16.59 -12.90
N PRO A 260 -8.93 16.50 -14.14
CA PRO A 260 -8.77 17.58 -15.13
C PRO A 260 -9.49 18.88 -14.75
N ASN A 261 -10.67 18.83 -14.10
CA ASN A 261 -11.42 20.00 -13.67
C ASN A 261 -10.70 20.73 -12.52
N THR A 262 -10.18 19.96 -11.58
CA THR A 262 -9.36 20.47 -10.47
C THR A 262 -8.07 21.12 -11.01
N VAL A 263 -7.38 20.48 -11.93
CA VAL A 263 -6.16 21.01 -12.55
C VAL A 263 -6.46 22.31 -13.29
N LYS A 264 -7.52 22.34 -14.11
CA LYS A 264 -7.95 23.55 -14.81
C LYS A 264 -8.24 24.70 -13.86
N PHE A 265 -8.96 24.42 -12.77
CA PHE A 265 -9.24 25.44 -11.75
C PHE A 265 -7.95 25.96 -11.09
N LEU A 266 -7.02 25.08 -10.73
CA LEU A 266 -5.73 25.50 -10.16
C LEU A 266 -4.91 26.35 -11.12
N GLU A 267 -5.03 26.11 -12.44
CA GLU A 267 -4.40 26.96 -13.47
C GLU A 267 -5.03 28.35 -13.51
N GLU A 268 -6.36 28.40 -13.61
CA GLU A 268 -7.10 29.66 -13.58
C GLU A 268 -6.78 30.47 -12.30
N LEU A 269 -6.70 29.78 -11.15
CA LEU A 269 -6.34 30.37 -9.86
C LEU A 269 -4.88 30.86 -9.84
N SER A 270 -3.96 30.17 -10.50
CA SER A 270 -2.54 30.54 -10.55
C SER A 270 -2.29 31.84 -11.34
N GLU A 271 -3.20 32.24 -12.22
CA GLU A 271 -3.18 33.50 -12.96
C GLU A 271 -3.74 34.68 -12.14
N SER A 272 -4.41 34.39 -11.01
CA SER A 272 -4.96 35.41 -10.12
C SER A 272 -3.85 36.16 -9.34
N SER A 273 -4.02 37.43 -9.15
CA SER A 273 -3.15 38.22 -8.26
C SER A 273 -3.51 38.08 -6.78
N ALA A 274 -4.72 37.59 -6.47
CA ALA A 274 -5.23 37.48 -5.11
C ALA A 274 -4.72 36.20 -4.38
N VAL A 275 -4.40 35.17 -5.14
CA VAL A 275 -3.99 33.86 -4.59
C VAL A 275 -2.76 33.37 -5.32
N LYS A 276 -1.79 32.86 -4.57
CA LYS A 276 -0.63 32.19 -5.14
C LYS A 276 -0.82 30.69 -5.09
N VAL A 277 -0.73 30.03 -6.24
CA VAL A 277 -0.71 28.57 -6.32
C VAL A 277 0.72 28.11 -6.59
N LEU A 278 1.23 27.20 -5.77
CA LEU A 278 2.54 26.59 -5.91
C LEU A 278 2.38 25.10 -6.19
N ASP A 279 3.20 24.57 -7.12
CA ASP A 279 3.22 23.17 -7.54
C ASP A 279 4.64 22.62 -7.40
N PHE A 280 4.86 21.80 -6.37
CA PHE A 280 6.17 21.22 -6.07
C PHE A 280 6.43 19.98 -6.94
N GLN A 281 7.33 20.14 -7.92
CA GLN A 281 7.54 19.15 -8.97
C GLN A 281 8.31 17.92 -8.48
N LEU A 282 9.24 18.11 -7.55
CA LEU A 282 10.15 17.09 -7.02
C LEU A 282 9.87 16.82 -5.55
N PHE A 283 8.63 16.41 -5.27
CA PHE A 283 8.23 16.00 -3.94
C PHE A 283 8.44 14.48 -3.78
N GLN A 284 9.43 14.10 -2.95
CA GLN A 284 9.84 12.72 -2.72
C GLN A 284 9.07 12.10 -1.57
N ALA A 285 8.43 10.96 -1.81
CA ALA A 285 7.84 10.15 -0.76
C ALA A 285 8.92 9.58 0.18
N VAL A 286 8.69 9.68 1.48
CA VAL A 286 9.57 9.10 2.50
C VAL A 286 9.53 7.58 2.45
N LYS A 287 8.34 7.02 2.34
CA LYS A 287 8.07 5.59 2.13
C LYS A 287 6.73 5.41 1.44
N GLN A 288 6.53 4.28 0.74
CA GLN A 288 5.22 3.88 0.20
C GLN A 288 4.29 3.38 1.32
N ARG A 289 4.16 4.15 2.38
CA ARG A 289 3.31 3.87 3.54
C ARG A 289 2.91 5.17 4.22
N THR A 290 1.64 5.28 4.53
CA THR A 290 1.05 6.43 5.19
C THR A 290 1.68 6.71 6.55
N PHE A 291 1.92 5.67 7.38
CA PHE A 291 2.44 5.86 8.74
C PHE A 291 3.80 6.58 8.79
N GLU A 292 4.79 6.14 7.99
CA GLU A 292 6.13 6.75 7.95
C GLU A 292 6.08 8.15 7.32
N SER A 293 5.21 8.37 6.35
CA SER A 293 4.97 9.69 5.75
C SER A 293 4.35 10.65 6.76
N LEU A 294 3.35 10.22 7.52
CA LEU A 294 2.76 11.00 8.61
C LEU A 294 3.74 11.21 9.78
N GLN A 295 4.59 10.23 10.08
CA GLN A 295 5.66 10.42 11.06
C GLN A 295 6.58 11.58 10.66
N ALA A 296 6.99 11.65 9.38
CA ALA A 296 7.78 12.77 8.85
C ALA A 296 7.04 14.10 8.99
N LEU A 297 5.76 14.14 8.60
CA LEU A 297 4.94 15.35 8.66
C LEU A 297 4.74 15.84 10.11
N PHE A 298 4.40 14.95 11.03
CA PHE A 298 4.04 15.36 12.39
C PHE A 298 5.21 15.55 13.33
N SER A 299 6.37 14.90 13.09
CA SER A 299 7.52 15.03 13.99
C SER A 299 8.73 15.72 13.40
N GLY A 300 8.78 15.90 12.06
CA GLY A 300 9.96 16.43 11.39
C GLY A 300 11.14 15.47 11.34
N TYR A 301 10.92 14.20 11.68
CA TYR A 301 11.93 13.16 11.54
C TYR A 301 11.27 11.82 11.15
N VAL A 302 12.09 10.92 10.67
CA VAL A 302 11.69 9.53 10.42
C VAL A 302 12.70 8.64 11.12
N ASN A 303 12.22 7.60 11.77
CA ASN A 303 13.11 6.61 12.34
C ASN A 303 13.76 5.82 11.20
N THR A 304 15.00 6.17 10.88
CA THR A 304 15.82 5.48 9.88
C THR A 304 16.54 4.27 10.45
N SER A 305 16.59 4.12 11.80
CA SER A 305 17.05 2.89 12.41
C SER A 305 16.02 1.80 12.05
N GLU A 306 16.32 1.08 11.01
CA GLU A 306 15.52 -0.05 10.58
C GLU A 306 15.45 -1.04 11.74
N VAL A 307 14.23 -1.41 12.12
CA VAL A 307 14.02 -2.59 12.95
C VAL A 307 14.76 -3.71 12.23
N PRO A 308 15.76 -4.36 12.87
CA PRO A 308 16.52 -5.42 12.22
C PRO A 308 15.55 -6.40 11.57
N PHE A 309 15.83 -6.76 10.33
CA PHE A 309 14.94 -7.60 9.55
C PHE A 309 14.64 -8.89 10.34
N GLY A 310 13.36 -9.14 10.60
CA GLY A 310 12.92 -10.26 11.46
C GLY A 310 12.57 -9.90 12.90
N MET A 311 12.86 -8.68 13.36
CA MET A 311 12.44 -8.20 14.70
C MET A 311 11.13 -7.40 14.63
N TYR A 312 10.11 -7.94 14.01
CA TYR A 312 8.80 -7.28 13.89
C TYR A 312 8.02 -7.15 15.20
N ASP A 313 8.52 -7.72 16.28
CA ASP A 313 7.89 -7.68 17.61
C ASP A 313 8.26 -6.44 18.43
N ILE A 314 9.11 -5.56 17.92
CA ILE A 314 9.32 -4.25 18.55
C ILE A 314 8.08 -3.41 18.27
N PRO A 315 7.26 -3.10 19.30
CA PRO A 315 6.08 -2.28 19.10
C PRO A 315 6.51 -0.93 18.51
N ARG A 316 5.96 -0.55 17.36
CA ARG A 316 6.18 0.81 16.84
C ARG A 316 5.70 1.81 17.88
N ALA A 317 6.41 2.93 18.03
CA ALA A 317 5.92 4.04 18.83
C ALA A 317 4.59 4.58 18.23
N PRO A 318 3.71 5.16 19.05
CA PRO A 318 2.54 5.87 18.55
C PRO A 318 2.95 6.96 17.56
N LEU A 319 2.07 7.26 16.60
CA LEU A 319 2.26 8.38 15.67
C LEU A 319 2.44 9.68 16.48
N PRO A 320 3.54 10.42 16.29
CA PRO A 320 3.88 11.57 17.13
C PRO A 320 3.13 12.85 16.76
N VAL A 321 1.80 12.78 16.64
CA VAL A 321 0.93 13.91 16.26
C VAL A 321 1.12 15.12 17.16
N ASN A 322 1.34 14.88 18.45
CA ASN A 322 1.56 15.92 19.45
C ASN A 322 2.82 16.78 19.19
N LYS A 323 3.77 16.32 18.39
CA LYS A 323 4.97 17.10 18.04
C LYS A 323 4.66 18.29 17.14
N LEU A 324 3.64 18.19 16.29
CA LEU A 324 3.14 19.30 15.49
C LEU A 324 1.90 19.93 16.16
N PHE A 325 0.83 19.19 16.34
CA PHE A 325 -0.42 19.72 16.90
C PHE A 325 -0.24 20.31 18.29
N GLY A 326 0.58 19.70 19.16
CA GLY A 326 0.88 20.25 20.47
C GLY A 326 1.57 21.61 20.44
N ARG A 327 2.39 21.89 19.42
CA ARG A 327 3.01 23.20 19.21
C ARG A 327 1.98 24.26 18.79
N PHE A 328 1.12 23.91 17.80
CA PHE A 328 0.01 24.76 17.40
C PHE A 328 -0.93 25.06 18.57
N LYS A 329 -1.30 24.03 19.34
CA LYS A 329 -2.18 24.18 20.50
C LYS A 329 -1.61 25.10 21.58
N LYS A 330 -0.30 25.04 21.86
CA LYS A 330 0.38 25.97 22.76
C LYS A 330 0.30 27.44 22.29
N LYS A 331 0.11 27.65 21.00
CA LYS A 331 -0.10 29.00 20.40
C LYS A 331 -1.58 29.39 20.34
N GLY A 332 -2.48 28.60 20.89
CA GLY A 332 -3.92 28.87 20.93
C GLY A 332 -4.72 28.32 19.74
N TYR A 333 -4.10 27.52 18.87
CA TYR A 333 -4.81 26.91 17.74
C TYR A 333 -5.70 25.76 18.18
N ARG A 334 -6.85 25.61 17.53
CA ARG A 334 -7.66 24.39 17.56
C ARG A 334 -7.10 23.37 16.57
N THR A 335 -7.21 22.10 16.93
CA THR A 335 -6.69 21.00 16.10
C THR A 335 -7.79 20.05 15.70
N LEU A 336 -7.89 19.78 14.40
CA LEU A 336 -8.86 18.86 13.80
C LEU A 336 -8.15 17.72 13.08
N TRP A 337 -8.62 16.48 13.29
CA TRP A 337 -8.24 15.30 12.50
C TRP A 337 -9.49 14.68 11.89
N LEU A 338 -9.56 14.61 10.56
CA LEU A 338 -10.64 13.94 9.84
C LEU A 338 -10.08 12.84 8.96
N GLU A 339 -10.77 11.69 8.95
CA GLU A 339 -10.51 10.59 8.05
C GLU A 339 -11.82 9.91 7.64
N ASP A 340 -11.85 9.32 6.43
CA ASP A 340 -13.00 8.58 5.91
C ASP A 340 -12.99 7.10 6.33
N LEU A 341 -12.21 6.76 7.36
CA LEU A 341 -12.12 5.44 7.98
C LEU A 341 -13.04 5.34 9.20
N CYS A 342 -13.56 4.15 9.45
CA CYS A 342 -14.27 3.90 10.71
C CYS A 342 -13.31 4.05 11.90
N TRP A 343 -13.69 4.83 12.91
CA TRP A 343 -12.82 5.21 14.04
C TRP A 343 -12.22 4.00 14.80
N ASN A 344 -12.92 2.86 14.85
CA ASN A 344 -12.46 1.65 15.53
C ASN A 344 -11.79 0.65 14.57
N TRP A 345 -11.52 1.03 13.32
CA TRP A 345 -10.90 0.13 12.37
C TRP A 345 -9.39 0.03 12.56
N GLU A 346 -8.86 -1.19 12.37
CA GLU A 346 -7.46 -1.53 12.64
C GLU A 346 -6.42 -0.81 11.76
N TRP A 347 -6.81 0.02 10.79
CA TRP A 347 -5.90 0.77 9.90
C TRP A 347 -6.06 2.29 10.01
N GLY A 348 -6.93 2.79 10.87
CA GLY A 348 -7.12 4.22 11.09
C GLY A 348 -6.27 4.79 12.22
N LEU A 349 -6.58 6.02 12.62
CA LEU A 349 -5.90 6.77 13.68
C LEU A 349 -5.80 5.98 15.00
N VAL A 350 -6.83 5.19 15.33
CA VAL A 350 -6.85 4.34 16.54
C VAL A 350 -5.67 3.37 16.58
N LYS A 351 -5.28 2.81 15.43
CA LYS A 351 -4.10 1.96 15.31
C LYS A 351 -2.81 2.77 15.41
N ASP A 352 -2.76 3.89 14.71
CA ASP A 352 -1.58 4.74 14.66
C ASP A 352 -1.23 5.32 16.03
N LEU A 353 -2.23 5.62 16.86
CA LEU A 353 -2.05 6.01 18.26
C LEU A 353 -1.81 4.82 19.21
N LYS A 354 -1.70 3.57 18.70
CA LYS A 354 -1.45 2.34 19.49
C LYS A 354 -2.49 2.03 20.55
N VAL A 355 -3.73 2.40 20.31
CA VAL A 355 -4.87 2.13 21.17
C VAL A 355 -5.51 0.78 20.83
N MET A 356 -5.43 0.36 19.55
CA MET A 356 -6.09 -0.84 19.05
C MET A 356 -5.59 -2.11 19.73
N ASN A 357 -6.53 -2.87 20.26
CA ASN A 357 -6.30 -4.22 20.80
C ASN A 357 -7.49 -5.10 20.41
N ALA A 358 -7.26 -6.19 19.72
CA ALA A 358 -8.27 -7.08 19.17
C ALA A 358 -9.21 -7.74 20.23
N THR A 359 -8.88 -7.64 21.50
CA THR A 359 -9.66 -8.24 22.61
C THR A 359 -10.48 -7.23 23.42
N ILE A 360 -10.40 -5.93 23.08
CA ILE A 360 -11.09 -4.88 23.83
C ILE A 360 -12.45 -4.60 23.17
N GLU A 361 -13.51 -4.50 23.99
CA GLU A 361 -14.83 -4.06 23.56
C GLU A 361 -14.83 -2.59 23.11
N ASP A 362 -15.70 -2.22 22.18
CA ASP A 362 -15.76 -0.89 21.57
C ASP A 362 -15.87 0.25 22.58
N VAL A 363 -16.64 0.11 23.64
CA VAL A 363 -16.80 1.14 24.68
C VAL A 363 -15.48 1.40 25.43
N ALA A 364 -14.74 0.34 25.76
CA ALA A 364 -13.44 0.46 26.41
C ALA A 364 -12.39 1.00 25.43
N LEU A 365 -12.44 0.57 24.17
CA LEU A 365 -11.60 1.09 23.10
C LEU A 365 -11.83 2.60 22.90
N TRP A 366 -13.09 3.05 22.89
CA TRP A 366 -13.45 4.47 22.77
C TRP A 366 -12.87 5.31 23.90
N LYS A 367 -12.99 4.85 25.15
CA LYS A 367 -12.40 5.54 26.32
C LYS A 367 -10.89 5.70 26.17
N ASN A 368 -10.20 4.63 25.74
CA ASN A 368 -8.76 4.66 25.51
C ASN A 368 -8.40 5.59 24.34
N PHE A 369 -9.18 5.56 23.27
CA PHE A 369 -8.98 6.42 22.09
C PHE A 369 -9.14 7.89 22.44
N ARG A 370 -10.17 8.27 23.17
CA ARG A 370 -10.33 9.66 23.68
C ARG A 370 -9.14 10.13 24.52
N LYS A 371 -8.62 9.26 25.40
CA LYS A 371 -7.40 9.58 26.16
C LYS A 371 -6.19 9.78 25.21
N ALA A 372 -6.05 8.95 24.21
CA ALA A 372 -4.96 9.06 23.22
C ALA A 372 -5.09 10.32 22.36
N LEU A 373 -6.31 10.71 21.94
CA LEU A 373 -6.57 11.97 21.25
C LEU A 373 -6.10 13.17 22.10
N GLY A 374 -6.40 13.18 23.41
CA GLY A 374 -5.92 14.22 24.32
C GLY A 374 -4.39 14.28 24.42
N LEU A 375 -3.72 13.11 24.49
CA LEU A 375 -2.25 13.03 24.48
C LEU A 375 -1.63 13.46 23.14
N ALA A 376 -2.32 13.19 22.04
CA ALA A 376 -1.93 13.60 20.69
C ALA A 376 -2.20 15.09 20.41
N ASN A 377 -2.89 15.80 21.34
CA ASN A 377 -3.38 17.18 21.17
C ASN A 377 -4.35 17.33 19.98
N ILE A 378 -5.20 16.34 19.76
CA ILE A 378 -6.31 16.38 18.81
C ILE A 378 -7.57 16.81 19.56
N ASP A 379 -8.14 17.98 19.22
CA ASP A 379 -9.34 18.51 19.88
C ASP A 379 -10.60 17.85 19.33
N SER A 380 -10.61 17.49 18.06
CA SER A 380 -11.80 17.02 17.38
C SER A 380 -11.47 16.01 16.27
N VAL A 381 -12.33 14.97 16.16
CA VAL A 381 -12.35 13.98 15.07
C VAL A 381 -13.71 13.94 14.37
N ASP A 382 -14.68 14.61 14.91
CA ASP A 382 -16.06 14.92 14.46
C ASP A 382 -16.63 13.97 13.38
N LEU A 383 -16.63 14.35 12.10
CA LEU A 383 -17.27 13.58 11.03
C LEU A 383 -16.65 12.19 10.82
N THR A 384 -15.40 11.94 11.26
CA THR A 384 -14.82 10.59 11.25
C THR A 384 -15.75 9.57 11.93
N LEU A 385 -16.48 10.00 12.96
CA LEU A 385 -17.42 9.13 13.72
C LEU A 385 -18.62 8.66 12.87
N SER A 386 -18.93 9.34 11.76
CA SER A 386 -19.98 8.93 10.83
C SER A 386 -19.56 7.81 9.89
N SER A 387 -18.23 7.65 9.68
CA SER A 387 -17.70 6.75 8.66
C SER A 387 -18.06 5.28 8.88
N CYS A 388 -18.20 4.85 10.16
CA CYS A 388 -18.62 3.48 10.48
C CYS A 388 -20.02 3.16 9.93
N GLU A 389 -20.99 4.07 10.10
CA GLU A 389 -22.35 3.92 9.59
C GLU A 389 -22.37 3.91 8.04
N ILE A 390 -21.61 4.82 7.42
CA ILE A 390 -21.51 4.90 5.96
C ILE A 390 -20.92 3.62 5.37
N LEU A 391 -19.81 3.12 5.92
CA LEU A 391 -19.15 1.90 5.45
C LEU A 391 -20.04 0.66 5.70
N SER A 392 -20.69 0.58 6.85
CA SER A 392 -21.65 -0.48 7.17
C SER A 392 -22.82 -0.52 6.19
N ALA A 393 -23.36 0.64 5.80
CA ALA A 393 -24.41 0.75 4.79
C ALA A 393 -23.97 0.26 3.40
N ASN A 394 -22.67 0.21 3.13
CA ASN A 394 -22.09 -0.36 1.92
C ASN A 394 -21.69 -1.85 2.10
N GLY A 395 -22.00 -2.47 3.24
CA GLY A 395 -21.62 -3.84 3.57
C GLY A 395 -20.10 -4.05 3.71
N LYS A 396 -19.36 -3.02 4.09
CA LYS A 396 -17.91 -3.03 4.17
C LYS A 396 -17.40 -2.47 5.50
N LYS A 397 -16.25 -2.99 5.94
CA LYS A 397 -15.53 -2.47 7.12
C LYS A 397 -14.58 -1.33 6.76
N ASP A 398 -14.06 -1.34 5.54
CA ASP A 398 -13.02 -0.42 5.10
C ASP A 398 -13.25 0.04 3.65
N PRO A 399 -12.78 1.25 3.28
CA PRO A 399 -12.92 1.79 1.94
C PRO A 399 -11.80 1.35 0.99
N PHE A 400 -10.89 0.48 1.41
CA PHE A 400 -9.72 0.08 0.64
C PHE A 400 -10.06 -1.01 -0.39
N ARG A 401 -9.15 -1.19 -1.36
CA ARG A 401 -9.13 -2.29 -2.33
C ARG A 401 -10.29 -2.26 -3.35
N ASN A 402 -11.08 -3.34 -3.43
CA ASN A 402 -11.99 -3.62 -4.54
C ASN A 402 -13.37 -2.99 -4.43
N LEU A 403 -13.56 -2.02 -3.57
CA LEU A 403 -14.81 -1.26 -3.57
C LEU A 403 -14.89 -0.38 -4.82
N PRO A 404 -15.92 -0.52 -5.65
CA PRO A 404 -16.09 0.38 -6.78
C PRO A 404 -16.28 1.82 -6.31
N VAL A 405 -17.09 2.04 -5.28
CA VAL A 405 -17.37 3.34 -4.63
C VAL A 405 -17.84 3.13 -3.20
N VAL A 406 -17.75 4.19 -2.38
CA VAL A 406 -18.44 4.30 -1.09
C VAL A 406 -19.48 5.40 -1.23
N CYS A 407 -20.76 5.00 -1.28
CA CYS A 407 -21.88 5.90 -1.47
C CYS A 407 -22.78 5.93 -0.23
N TYR A 408 -23.36 7.08 0.04
CA TYR A 408 -24.41 7.22 1.05
C TYR A 408 -25.45 8.24 0.54
N ASN A 409 -26.72 7.86 0.48
CA ASN A 409 -27.80 8.71 0.00
C ASN A 409 -27.49 9.43 -1.35
N GLY A 410 -26.97 8.70 -2.33
CA GLY A 410 -26.69 9.20 -3.68
C GLY A 410 -25.45 10.08 -3.82
N ARG A 411 -24.62 10.18 -2.78
CA ARG A 411 -23.39 10.97 -2.75
C ARG A 411 -22.19 10.11 -2.37
N HIS A 412 -21.01 10.49 -2.83
CA HIS A 412 -19.76 9.88 -2.41
C HIS A 412 -19.39 10.26 -0.98
N HIS A 413 -18.75 9.36 -0.24
CA HIS A 413 -18.32 9.62 1.14
C HIS A 413 -17.41 10.84 1.24
N HIS A 414 -16.44 10.99 0.33
CA HIS A 414 -15.53 12.15 0.32
C HIS A 414 -16.25 13.50 0.11
N GLU A 415 -17.43 13.54 -0.51
CA GLU A 415 -18.22 14.77 -0.64
C GLU A 415 -18.70 15.27 0.73
N TYR A 416 -19.10 14.36 1.63
CA TYR A 416 -19.48 14.72 3.00
C TYR A 416 -18.28 15.24 3.79
N ILE A 417 -17.11 14.61 3.64
CA ILE A 417 -15.87 15.07 4.28
C ILE A 417 -15.54 16.51 3.86
N LEU A 418 -15.54 16.79 2.57
CA LEU A 418 -15.22 18.11 2.05
C LEU A 418 -16.27 19.16 2.44
N GLU A 419 -17.57 18.83 2.41
CA GLU A 419 -18.64 19.73 2.87
C GLU A 419 -18.52 20.02 4.38
N TYR A 420 -18.26 18.99 5.19
CA TYR A 420 -18.06 19.20 6.63
C TYR A 420 -16.86 20.12 6.89
N LEU A 421 -15.77 19.92 6.17
CA LEU A 421 -14.58 20.75 6.31
C LEU A 421 -14.85 22.23 5.96
N GLN A 422 -15.70 22.50 4.96
CA GLN A 422 -16.18 23.87 4.69
C GLN A 422 -16.95 24.45 5.89
N LEU A 423 -17.90 23.68 6.45
CA LEU A 423 -18.68 24.12 7.59
C LEU A 423 -17.81 24.35 8.84
N TYR A 424 -16.82 23.52 9.06
CA TYR A 424 -15.84 23.66 10.14
C TYR A 424 -15.03 24.97 9.97
N HIS A 425 -14.46 25.22 8.79
CA HIS A 425 -13.69 26.44 8.54
C HIS A 425 -14.56 27.69 8.73
N LEU A 426 -15.78 27.70 8.22
CA LEU A 426 -16.71 28.82 8.45
C LEU A 426 -17.00 29.04 9.94
N SER A 427 -17.15 27.97 10.73
CA SER A 427 -17.35 28.06 12.17
C SER A 427 -16.11 28.60 12.88
N MET A 428 -14.91 28.18 12.47
CA MET A 428 -13.66 28.68 13.02
C MET A 428 -13.49 30.19 12.74
N HIS A 429 -13.72 30.63 11.50
CA HIS A 429 -13.71 32.05 11.13
C HIS A 429 -14.73 32.86 11.92
N LYS A 430 -15.97 32.37 12.03
CA LYS A 430 -17.01 33.05 12.79
C LYS A 430 -16.67 33.19 14.29
N SER A 431 -15.99 32.21 14.87
CA SER A 431 -15.56 32.24 16.27
C SER A 431 -14.30 33.07 16.50
N GLY A 432 -13.57 33.43 15.44
CA GLY A 432 -12.25 34.05 15.50
C GLY A 432 -11.16 33.14 16.06
N SER A 433 -11.38 31.82 16.04
CA SER A 433 -10.45 30.83 16.60
C SER A 433 -9.46 30.38 15.53
N PRO A 434 -8.14 30.48 15.75
CA PRO A 434 -7.15 29.96 14.83
C PRO A 434 -7.16 28.44 14.84
N PHE A 435 -6.84 27.82 13.69
CA PHE A 435 -6.89 26.38 13.57
C PHE A 435 -5.78 25.77 12.71
N ILE A 436 -5.48 24.51 12.97
CA ILE A 436 -4.82 23.60 12.07
C ILE A 436 -5.71 22.37 11.89
N SER A 437 -6.11 22.09 10.65
CA SER A 437 -6.86 20.90 10.27
C SER A 437 -6.01 19.93 9.48
N TYR A 438 -6.08 18.66 9.79
CA TYR A 438 -5.59 17.57 8.96
C TYR A 438 -6.77 16.71 8.53
N THR A 439 -6.93 16.57 7.23
CA THR A 439 -7.99 15.74 6.64
C THR A 439 -7.36 14.78 5.65
N THR A 440 -7.73 13.51 5.74
CA THR A 440 -7.34 12.49 4.78
C THR A 440 -8.55 11.81 4.17
N THR A 441 -8.44 11.49 2.88
CA THR A 441 -9.42 10.67 2.16
C THR A 441 -8.72 9.53 1.44
N SER A 442 -9.29 8.33 1.58
CA SER A 442 -8.81 7.09 0.99
C SER A 442 -9.41 6.80 -0.39
N VAL A 443 -10.09 7.79 -1.01
CA VAL A 443 -10.79 7.61 -2.29
C VAL A 443 -9.92 7.03 -3.40
N SER A 444 -8.63 7.32 -3.40
CA SER A 444 -7.65 6.82 -4.38
C SER A 444 -6.91 5.54 -3.95
N HIS A 445 -7.16 5.05 -2.74
CA HIS A 445 -6.53 3.84 -2.21
C HIS A 445 -7.24 2.58 -2.74
N ASP A 446 -7.25 2.40 -4.05
CA ASP A 446 -7.88 1.27 -4.74
C ASP A 446 -6.93 0.61 -5.75
N GLU A 447 -7.22 -0.65 -6.07
CA GLU A 447 -6.40 -1.46 -6.98
C GLU A 447 -6.49 -1.02 -8.44
N SER A 448 -7.55 -0.30 -8.80
CA SER A 448 -7.78 0.13 -10.19
C SER A 448 -7.13 1.48 -10.51
N GLY A 449 -6.95 2.35 -9.50
CA GLY A 449 -6.53 3.74 -9.67
C GLY A 449 -7.57 4.64 -10.36
N ILE A 450 -8.82 4.13 -10.57
CA ILE A 450 -9.87 4.86 -11.30
C ILE A 450 -10.73 5.69 -10.35
N ARG A 451 -10.92 5.21 -9.13
CA ARG A 451 -11.85 5.77 -8.16
C ARG A 451 -11.56 7.23 -7.80
N VAL A 452 -10.29 7.65 -7.85
CA VAL A 452 -9.88 9.05 -7.63
C VAL A 452 -10.56 10.03 -8.60
N GLN A 453 -10.97 9.59 -9.80
CA GLN A 453 -11.67 10.45 -10.77
C GLN A 453 -13.01 10.97 -10.24
N ALA A 454 -13.64 10.25 -9.30
CA ALA A 454 -14.86 10.71 -8.65
C ALA A 454 -14.64 11.91 -7.70
N LEU A 455 -13.40 12.19 -7.35
CA LEU A 455 -13.03 13.33 -6.51
C LEU A 455 -12.91 14.65 -7.29
N ASP A 456 -12.81 14.62 -8.63
CA ASP A 456 -12.44 15.80 -9.44
C ASP A 456 -13.36 17.01 -9.20
N ASP A 457 -14.66 16.87 -9.45
CA ASP A 457 -15.60 17.96 -9.24
C ASP A 457 -15.79 18.37 -7.76
N PRO A 458 -15.91 17.41 -6.80
CA PRO A 458 -15.98 17.76 -5.39
C PRO A 458 -14.75 18.50 -4.87
N LEU A 459 -13.55 18.08 -5.27
CA LEU A 459 -12.31 18.73 -4.87
C LEU A 459 -12.19 20.13 -5.50
N MET A 460 -12.49 20.28 -6.77
CA MET A 460 -12.50 21.57 -7.45
C MET A 460 -13.43 22.56 -6.74
N LYS A 461 -14.65 22.15 -6.36
CA LYS A 461 -15.59 22.99 -5.62
C LYS A 461 -15.04 23.38 -4.24
N TYR A 462 -14.44 22.42 -3.54
CA TYR A 462 -13.83 22.67 -2.24
C TYR A 462 -12.65 23.64 -2.35
N LEU A 463 -11.76 23.46 -3.34
CA LEU A 463 -10.61 24.35 -3.55
C LEU A 463 -11.05 25.75 -3.94
N LYS A 464 -12.17 25.91 -4.66
CA LYS A 464 -12.78 27.21 -4.93
C LYS A 464 -13.19 27.92 -3.64
N PHE A 465 -13.82 27.18 -2.71
CA PHE A 465 -14.19 27.73 -1.41
C PHE A 465 -12.95 28.16 -0.58
N VAL A 466 -11.92 27.30 -0.48
CA VAL A 466 -10.76 27.63 0.36
C VAL A 466 -9.90 28.75 -0.24
N ALA A 467 -9.96 28.98 -1.55
CA ALA A 467 -9.30 30.10 -2.19
C ALA A 467 -9.88 31.47 -1.75
N GLU A 468 -11.10 31.49 -1.21
CA GLU A 468 -11.77 32.69 -0.68
C GLU A 468 -11.44 32.93 0.82
N LEU A 469 -10.77 31.97 1.50
CA LEU A 469 -10.37 32.10 2.90
C LEU A 469 -9.06 32.91 3.02
N GLU A 470 -9.17 34.20 3.31
CA GLU A 470 -8.04 35.14 3.23
C GLU A 470 -6.88 34.84 4.20
N ASP A 471 -7.13 34.24 5.34
CA ASP A 471 -6.15 33.99 6.42
C ASP A 471 -5.70 32.51 6.52
N THR A 472 -6.07 31.68 5.54
CA THR A 472 -5.84 30.23 5.57
C THR A 472 -4.92 29.77 4.43
N ILE A 473 -3.78 29.15 4.77
CA ILE A 473 -2.99 28.40 3.81
C ILE A 473 -3.57 26.99 3.66
N THR A 474 -3.87 26.62 2.42
CA THR A 474 -4.31 25.25 2.11
C THR A 474 -3.18 24.49 1.43
N ILE A 475 -2.82 23.34 1.99
CA ILE A 475 -1.79 22.44 1.50
C ILE A 475 -2.47 21.14 1.09
N LEU A 476 -2.57 20.94 -0.23
CA LEU A 476 -3.10 19.73 -0.85
C LEU A 476 -1.93 18.82 -1.21
N PHE A 477 -1.89 17.62 -0.62
CA PHE A 477 -0.76 16.72 -0.82
C PHE A 477 -1.19 15.25 -0.78
N SER A 478 -0.27 14.39 -1.17
CA SER A 478 -0.37 12.95 -0.95
C SER A 478 0.88 12.45 -0.21
N ASP A 479 0.77 11.35 0.47
CA ASP A 479 1.85 10.70 1.23
C ASP A 479 2.78 9.87 0.33
N HIS A 480 2.21 9.21 -0.68
CA HIS A 480 2.86 8.46 -1.77
C HIS A 480 1.90 8.32 -2.96
N GLY A 481 2.34 7.76 -4.06
CA GLY A 481 1.47 7.38 -5.16
C GLY A 481 0.83 6.02 -4.94
N ASN A 482 -0.06 5.60 -5.85
CA ASN A 482 -0.72 4.30 -5.75
C ASN A 482 0.32 3.16 -5.71
N THR A 483 0.17 2.23 -4.78
CA THR A 483 1.10 1.12 -4.54
C THR A 483 0.58 -0.21 -5.03
N TYR A 484 -0.60 -0.25 -5.64
CA TYR A 484 -1.28 -1.46 -6.06
C TYR A 484 -1.64 -1.46 -7.55
N GLY A 485 -1.89 -2.65 -8.06
CA GLY A 485 -2.58 -2.87 -9.31
C GLY A 485 -1.70 -2.91 -10.55
N LYS A 486 -2.36 -3.16 -11.68
CA LYS A 486 -1.71 -3.43 -12.97
C LYS A 486 -0.83 -2.31 -13.49
N PHE A 487 -1.11 -1.06 -13.09
CA PHE A 487 -0.32 0.07 -13.53
C PHE A 487 1.12 -0.02 -13.01
N ILE A 488 1.29 -0.15 -11.70
CA ILE A 488 2.61 -0.22 -11.05
C ILE A 488 3.40 -1.44 -11.51
N GLU A 489 2.70 -2.56 -11.72
CA GLU A 489 3.33 -3.81 -12.18
C GLU A 489 3.84 -3.73 -13.62
N SER A 490 3.35 -2.77 -14.42
CA SER A 490 3.55 -2.74 -15.87
C SER A 490 4.93 -2.29 -16.31
N SER A 491 5.53 -1.31 -15.63
CA SER A 491 6.82 -0.74 -16.04
C SER A 491 7.60 -0.12 -14.87
N PRO A 492 8.94 0.07 -15.01
CA PRO A 492 9.75 0.81 -14.04
C PRO A 492 9.28 2.23 -13.82
N GLU A 493 8.86 2.91 -14.89
CA GLU A 493 8.37 4.29 -14.85
C GLU A 493 7.07 4.39 -14.06
N ALA A 494 6.12 3.47 -14.31
CA ALA A 494 4.88 3.41 -13.55
C ALA A 494 5.14 3.16 -12.06
N TYR A 495 6.12 2.31 -11.75
CA TYR A 495 6.55 2.09 -10.37
C TYR A 495 7.21 3.34 -9.77
N ALA A 496 8.08 4.02 -10.51
CA ALA A 496 8.74 5.24 -10.06
C ALA A 496 7.75 6.38 -9.75
N GLU A 497 6.61 6.45 -10.45
CA GLU A 497 5.55 7.44 -10.15
C GLU A 497 5.06 7.34 -8.70
N SER A 498 5.05 6.16 -8.09
CA SER A 498 4.56 5.98 -6.71
C SER A 498 5.41 6.70 -5.66
N PHE A 499 6.63 7.11 -6.01
CA PHE A 499 7.54 7.85 -5.14
C PHE A 499 7.51 9.36 -5.34
N ASN A 500 6.75 9.85 -6.34
CA ASN A 500 6.53 11.27 -6.58
C ASN A 500 5.05 11.64 -6.32
N PRO A 501 4.61 11.75 -5.05
CA PRO A 501 3.28 12.21 -4.71
C PRO A 501 3.08 13.68 -5.10
N MET A 502 1.84 14.14 -5.13
CA MET A 502 1.52 15.53 -5.38
C MET A 502 1.73 16.40 -4.13
N LEU A 503 2.13 17.64 -4.34
CA LEU A 503 2.13 18.70 -3.31
C LEU A 503 1.82 20.05 -3.96
N PHE A 504 0.68 20.62 -3.58
CA PHE A 504 0.24 21.97 -3.98
C PHE A 504 0.00 22.85 -2.76
N MET A 505 0.25 24.15 -2.89
CA MET A 505 -0.09 25.14 -1.87
C MET A 505 -0.93 26.24 -2.48
N ILE A 506 -2.02 26.59 -1.81
CA ILE A 506 -2.90 27.71 -2.14
C ILE A 506 -2.73 28.75 -1.04
N ILE A 507 -2.16 29.91 -1.39
CA ILE A 507 -1.72 30.94 -0.45
C ILE A 507 -2.42 32.25 -0.80
N PRO A 508 -3.45 32.65 -0.04
CA PRO A 508 -4.15 33.94 -0.23
C PRO A 508 -3.26 35.15 0.01
N LYS A 509 -3.61 36.27 -0.55
CA LYS A 509 -2.79 37.52 -0.49
C LYS A 509 -2.48 37.98 0.93
N SER A 510 -3.43 37.84 1.86
CA SER A 510 -3.22 38.20 3.26
C SER A 510 -2.13 37.34 3.92
N VAL A 511 -2.15 36.02 3.66
CA VAL A 511 -1.10 35.10 4.13
C VAL A 511 0.26 35.41 3.48
N GLN A 512 0.29 35.70 2.16
CA GLN A 512 1.52 36.16 1.48
C GLN A 512 2.13 37.41 2.15
N ASN A 513 1.29 38.40 2.47
CA ASN A 513 1.73 39.62 3.14
C ASN A 513 2.26 39.33 4.55
N THR A 514 1.64 38.40 5.29
CA THR A 514 2.07 37.99 6.63
C THR A 514 3.40 37.23 6.61
N LEU A 515 3.62 36.38 5.61
CA LEU A 515 4.89 35.67 5.41
C LEU A 515 6.02 36.63 4.92
N GLY A 516 5.67 37.58 4.07
CA GLY A 516 6.60 38.55 3.48
C GLY A 516 7.19 38.09 2.14
N ASP A 517 7.77 39.05 1.40
CA ASP A 517 8.22 38.83 0.02
C ASP A 517 9.38 37.85 -0.12
N VAL A 518 10.30 37.84 0.87
CA VAL A 518 11.47 36.94 0.80
C VAL A 518 11.07 35.46 0.96
N PRO A 519 10.31 35.04 2.00
CA PRO A 519 9.80 33.68 2.09
C PRO A 519 8.93 33.29 0.88
N MET A 520 8.10 34.17 0.38
CA MET A 520 7.25 33.90 -0.79
C MET A 520 8.06 33.64 -2.07
N ARG A 521 9.17 34.36 -2.26
CA ARG A 521 10.10 34.12 -3.38
C ARG A 521 10.80 32.78 -3.21
N ILE A 522 11.30 32.48 -2.00
CA ILE A 522 11.94 31.21 -1.67
C ILE A 522 11.00 30.03 -1.93
N LEU A 523 9.75 30.13 -1.48
CA LEU A 523 8.73 29.09 -1.76
C LEU A 523 8.57 28.86 -3.27
N LYS A 524 8.56 29.91 -4.06
CA LYS A 524 8.47 29.83 -5.53
C LYS A 524 9.70 29.17 -6.15
N ASP A 525 10.89 29.47 -5.66
CA ASP A 525 12.13 28.86 -6.14
C ASP A 525 12.20 27.37 -5.76
N ASN A 526 11.69 27.02 -4.58
CA ASN A 526 11.66 25.66 -4.07
C ASN A 526 10.67 24.73 -4.81
N GLU A 527 9.72 25.22 -5.61
CA GLU A 527 8.84 24.37 -6.45
C GLU A 527 9.62 23.39 -7.35
N LYS A 528 10.84 23.75 -7.74
CA LYS A 528 11.69 22.96 -8.63
C LYS A 528 12.76 22.18 -7.90
N GLN A 529 12.85 22.31 -6.57
CA GLN A 529 13.84 21.62 -5.77
C GLN A 529 13.30 20.29 -5.22
N LEU A 530 14.22 19.36 -4.90
CA LEU A 530 13.88 18.14 -4.23
C LEU A 530 13.41 18.42 -2.81
N VAL A 531 12.16 18.09 -2.49
CA VAL A 531 11.53 18.34 -1.19
C VAL A 531 10.85 17.09 -0.64
N SER A 532 10.63 17.07 0.68
CA SER A 532 9.98 15.98 1.40
C SER A 532 8.99 16.49 2.46
N LEU A 533 8.25 15.59 3.10
CA LEU A 533 7.36 15.93 4.22
C LEU A 533 8.10 16.52 5.44
N ILE A 534 9.40 16.26 5.59
CA ILE A 534 10.22 16.90 6.64
C ILE A 534 10.33 18.40 6.39
N ASP A 535 10.56 18.81 5.14
CA ASP A 535 10.64 20.24 4.78
C ASP A 535 9.29 20.93 5.01
N LEU A 536 8.19 20.24 4.76
CA LEU A 536 6.85 20.72 5.06
C LEU A 536 6.64 20.89 6.58
N HIS A 537 7.08 19.92 7.39
CA HIS A 537 7.01 20.03 8.86
C HIS A 537 7.70 21.29 9.37
N TYR A 538 8.96 21.52 8.96
CA TYR A 538 9.72 22.66 9.44
C TYR A 538 9.18 24.00 8.91
N MET A 539 8.55 24.02 7.73
CA MET A 539 7.77 25.18 7.28
C MET A 539 6.60 25.49 8.24
N LEU A 540 5.86 24.45 8.64
CA LEU A 540 4.71 24.59 9.55
C LEU A 540 5.15 25.11 10.94
N ILE A 541 6.30 24.67 11.43
CA ILE A 541 6.88 25.18 12.69
C ILE A 541 7.29 26.66 12.55
N GLU A 542 7.89 27.04 11.44
CA GLU A 542 8.30 28.41 11.17
C GLU A 542 7.10 29.38 11.06
N ILE A 543 5.98 28.93 10.49
CA ILE A 543 4.73 29.71 10.38
C ILE A 543 4.25 30.21 11.74
N ILE A 544 4.40 29.43 12.80
CA ILE A 544 3.98 29.78 14.17
C ILE A 544 5.08 30.40 15.03
N ASP A 545 6.19 30.82 14.41
CA ASP A 545 7.36 31.41 15.08
C ASP A 545 7.90 30.53 16.24
N GLU A 546 7.95 29.23 16.07
CA GLU A 546 8.59 28.34 17.01
C GLU A 546 10.04 28.05 16.59
N LYS A 547 10.96 28.11 17.56
CA LYS A 547 12.34 27.69 17.32
C LYS A 547 12.39 26.18 17.09
N VAL A 548 13.09 25.80 16.04
CA VAL A 548 13.37 24.39 15.75
C VAL A 548 14.18 23.82 16.93
N ASP A 549 13.68 22.76 17.56
CA ASP A 549 14.43 22.03 18.55
C ASP A 549 15.54 21.27 17.83
N THR A 550 16.77 21.70 18.04
CA THR A 550 17.98 21.09 17.46
C THR A 550 18.44 19.85 18.24
N ASN A 551 17.83 19.55 19.39
CA ASN A 551 18.09 18.33 20.16
C ASN A 551 17.28 17.16 19.53
N LEU A 552 17.64 16.81 18.32
CA LEU A 552 17.08 15.68 17.60
C LEU A 552 17.62 14.38 18.20
N ASP A 553 16.81 13.31 18.10
CA ASP A 553 17.25 11.96 18.42
C ASP A 553 18.61 11.69 17.74
N PRO A 554 19.62 11.20 18.49
CA PRO A 554 20.96 10.89 17.93
C PRO A 554 20.91 9.94 16.72
N ALA A 555 19.85 9.12 16.59
CA ALA A 555 19.62 8.23 15.46
C ALA A 555 19.15 8.97 14.20
N PHE A 556 18.75 10.25 14.30
CA PHE A 556 18.29 11.04 13.16
C PHE A 556 19.45 11.80 12.51
N GLU A 557 19.59 11.61 11.21
CA GLU A 557 20.66 12.28 10.46
C GLU A 557 20.34 13.77 10.27
N LYS A 558 21.03 14.62 10.99
CA LYS A 558 20.80 16.09 11.01
C LYS A 558 20.86 16.76 9.63
N HIS A 559 21.52 16.16 8.65
CA HIS A 559 21.61 16.71 7.29
C HIS A 559 20.29 16.68 6.52
N TYR A 560 19.27 15.90 6.94
CA TYR A 560 17.95 15.95 6.33
C TYR A 560 17.15 17.22 6.69
N VAL A 561 17.57 17.93 7.73
CA VAL A 561 16.82 19.08 8.27
C VAL A 561 17.33 20.38 7.68
N ILE A 562 16.41 21.10 7.03
CA ILE A 562 16.61 22.49 6.65
C ILE A 562 15.79 23.35 7.62
N PRO A 563 16.45 24.18 8.48
CA PRO A 563 15.72 25.08 9.39
C PRO A 563 14.80 26.00 8.60
N GLY A 564 13.52 26.11 9.03
CA GLY A 564 12.49 26.85 8.29
C GLY A 564 11.90 26.08 7.09
N GLY A 565 12.41 24.88 6.79
CA GLY A 565 11.86 24.00 5.78
C GLY A 565 11.70 24.64 4.42
N LEU A 566 10.48 24.59 3.85
CA LEU A 566 10.18 25.18 2.55
C LEU A 566 10.25 26.71 2.51
N LEU A 567 10.26 27.41 3.68
CA LEU A 567 10.47 28.86 3.76
C LEU A 567 11.97 29.24 3.72
N SER A 568 12.86 28.27 3.73
CA SER A 568 14.30 28.43 3.56
C SER A 568 14.76 27.96 2.19
N SER A 569 15.84 28.57 1.66
CA SER A 569 16.38 28.20 0.34
C SER A 569 16.92 26.78 0.36
N ILE A 570 16.40 25.92 -0.49
CA ILE A 570 16.83 24.55 -0.68
C ILE A 570 17.96 24.52 -1.72
N PRO A 571 19.12 23.85 -1.41
CA PRO A 571 20.25 23.81 -2.34
C PRO A 571 19.90 23.13 -3.67
N GLN A 572 20.32 23.69 -4.79
CA GLN A 572 20.18 23.08 -6.11
C GLN A 572 20.96 21.75 -6.26
N THR A 573 21.96 21.54 -5.40
CA THR A 573 22.77 20.33 -5.35
C THR A 573 22.10 19.19 -4.57
N ARG A 574 20.95 19.44 -3.92
CA ARG A 574 20.22 18.44 -3.12
C ARG A 574 19.81 17.24 -3.96
N ASN A 575 20.03 16.06 -3.45
CA ASN A 575 19.68 14.79 -4.05
C ASN A 575 19.07 13.82 -3.02
N CYS A 576 18.79 12.57 -3.42
CA CYS A 576 18.13 11.62 -2.53
C CYS A 576 18.99 11.11 -1.34
N GLN A 577 20.24 11.49 -1.22
CA GLN A 577 21.03 11.28 0.00
C GLN A 577 20.71 12.33 1.08
N ASP A 578 20.17 13.47 0.66
CA ASP A 578 19.86 14.61 1.52
C ASP A 578 18.39 14.61 1.97
N VAL A 579 17.62 13.60 1.64
CA VAL A 579 16.23 13.39 2.07
C VAL A 579 16.06 11.99 2.63
N PRO A 580 15.15 11.76 3.58
CA PRO A 580 14.94 10.42 4.13
C PRO A 580 14.25 9.52 3.11
N LEU A 581 15.05 8.74 2.40
CA LEU A 581 14.58 7.75 1.45
C LEU A 581 14.62 6.36 2.10
N LEU A 582 13.52 5.98 2.75
CA LEU A 582 13.42 4.67 3.39
C LEU A 582 13.25 3.56 2.34
N GLN A 583 14.06 2.52 2.47
CA GLN A 583 13.99 1.40 1.55
C GLN A 583 12.61 0.69 1.64
N PRO A 584 12.05 0.19 0.53
CA PRO A 584 12.66 0.01 -0.79
C PRO A 584 12.41 1.17 -1.79
N ASN A 585 12.05 2.37 -1.32
CA ASN A 585 11.71 3.48 -2.21
C ASN A 585 12.80 3.72 -3.28
N LEU A 586 12.34 4.12 -4.46
CA LEU A 586 13.21 4.66 -5.50
C LEU A 586 13.33 6.19 -5.35
N CYS A 587 14.47 6.70 -5.74
CA CYS A 587 14.70 8.13 -5.86
C CYS A 587 14.00 8.66 -7.12
N ILE A 588 13.31 9.80 -7.02
CA ILE A 588 12.68 10.43 -8.18
C ILE A 588 13.65 11.21 -9.05
N CYS A 589 14.89 11.40 -8.60
CA CYS A 589 15.93 12.07 -9.38
C CYS A 589 16.45 11.12 -10.47
N LYS A 590 16.50 11.64 -11.68
CA LYS A 590 17.06 10.94 -12.83
C LYS A 590 18.50 10.46 -12.53
N ASP A 591 18.83 9.26 -12.98
CA ASP A 591 20.18 8.67 -12.93
C ASP A 591 20.75 8.46 -11.50
N TYR A 592 19.94 8.62 -10.44
CA TYR A 592 20.36 8.29 -9.07
C TYR A 592 20.52 6.78 -8.88
N GLU A 593 19.63 5.99 -9.44
CA GLU A 593 19.69 4.54 -9.41
C GLU A 593 20.03 3.99 -10.79
N THR A 594 21.00 3.09 -10.84
CA THR A 594 21.40 2.45 -12.09
C THR A 594 20.61 1.17 -12.29
N ILE A 595 19.83 1.09 -13.36
CA ILE A 595 19.18 -0.16 -13.79
C ILE A 595 20.28 -1.02 -14.44
N VAL A 596 20.46 -2.23 -13.90
CA VAL A 596 21.50 -3.15 -14.36
C VAL A 596 20.88 -4.45 -14.88
N LYS A 597 21.59 -5.09 -15.80
CA LYS A 597 21.22 -6.45 -16.21
C LYS A 597 21.52 -7.42 -15.06
N PRO A 598 20.56 -8.29 -14.67
CA PRO A 598 20.78 -9.26 -13.61
C PRO A 598 22.03 -10.12 -13.83
N THR A 599 22.85 -10.23 -12.78
CA THR A 599 24.08 -11.01 -12.75
C THR A 599 23.97 -12.15 -11.74
N ALA A 600 25.02 -12.97 -11.62
CA ALA A 600 25.10 -14.04 -10.63
C ALA A 600 25.00 -13.53 -9.17
N ILE A 601 25.44 -12.29 -8.89
CA ILE A 601 25.25 -11.65 -7.58
C ILE A 601 23.76 -11.46 -7.31
N HIS A 602 23.02 -10.93 -8.27
CA HIS A 602 21.58 -10.69 -8.12
C HIS A 602 20.80 -12.00 -7.95
N MET A 603 21.23 -13.08 -8.60
CA MET A 603 20.62 -14.41 -8.44
C MET A 603 20.84 -14.96 -7.02
N ALA A 604 22.05 -14.83 -6.48
CA ALA A 604 22.35 -15.22 -5.12
C ALA A 604 21.56 -14.37 -4.09
N LEU A 605 21.43 -13.07 -4.33
CA LEU A 605 20.64 -12.15 -3.51
C LEU A 605 19.14 -12.48 -3.55
N ALA A 606 18.61 -12.85 -4.72
CA ALA A 606 17.20 -13.22 -4.87
C ALA A 606 16.89 -14.54 -4.13
N ASP A 607 17.75 -15.53 -4.26
CA ASP A 607 17.61 -16.81 -3.52
C ASP A 607 17.72 -16.60 -2.00
N TYR A 608 18.70 -15.82 -1.56
CA TYR A 608 18.87 -15.42 -0.17
C TYR A 608 17.65 -14.67 0.37
N GLY A 609 17.21 -13.62 -0.33
CA GLY A 609 16.14 -12.76 0.12
C GLY A 609 14.81 -13.49 0.27
N VAL A 610 14.41 -14.26 -0.75
CA VAL A 610 13.18 -15.07 -0.66
C VAL A 610 13.31 -16.16 0.43
N GLY A 611 14.51 -16.71 0.60
CA GLY A 611 14.80 -17.63 1.71
C GLY A 611 14.60 -16.97 3.08
N ILE A 612 15.00 -15.72 3.27
CA ILE A 612 14.75 -14.97 4.50
C ILE A 612 13.25 -14.69 4.68
N LEU A 613 12.49 -14.39 3.61
CA LEU A 613 11.03 -14.26 3.71
C LEU A 613 10.39 -15.58 4.19
N ASN A 614 10.86 -16.71 3.68
CA ASN A 614 10.43 -18.03 4.16
C ASN A 614 10.78 -18.26 5.65
N ASN A 615 11.97 -17.84 6.09
CA ASN A 615 12.34 -17.90 7.50
C ASN A 615 11.39 -17.08 8.39
N LEU A 616 10.92 -15.92 7.90
CA LEU A 616 9.92 -15.10 8.60
C LEU A 616 8.57 -15.80 8.71
N ILE A 617 8.07 -16.39 7.61
CA ILE A 617 6.84 -17.17 7.63
C ILE A 617 6.92 -18.27 8.69
N LEU A 618 8.01 -19.06 8.69
CA LEU A 618 8.25 -20.10 9.68
C LEU A 618 8.26 -19.57 11.11
N SER A 619 8.95 -18.45 11.37
CA SER A 619 9.04 -17.86 12.70
C SER A 619 7.70 -17.33 13.21
N GLN A 620 6.92 -16.72 12.34
CA GLN A 620 5.59 -16.19 12.66
C GLN A 620 4.57 -17.32 12.86
N HIS A 621 4.60 -18.35 12.02
CA HIS A 621 3.73 -19.52 12.17
C HIS A 621 4.00 -20.29 13.49
N ARG A 622 5.26 -20.31 13.94
CA ARG A 622 5.66 -20.96 15.20
C ARG A 622 5.06 -20.30 16.44
N LYS A 623 4.66 -19.02 16.38
CA LYS A 623 3.97 -18.35 17.50
C LYS A 623 2.65 -19.03 17.87
N ASP A 624 2.07 -19.82 16.96
CA ASP A 624 0.89 -20.65 17.20
C ASP A 624 1.25 -22.04 17.81
N GLY A 625 2.49 -22.28 18.20
CA GLY A 625 2.95 -23.59 18.70
C GLY A 625 3.08 -24.67 17.60
N LYS A 626 3.04 -24.27 16.32
CA LYS A 626 3.09 -25.15 15.16
C LYS A 626 4.49 -25.20 14.55
N SER A 627 4.84 -26.31 13.92
CA SER A 627 6.13 -26.49 13.24
C SER A 627 5.98 -26.56 11.72
N GLY A 628 7.00 -26.09 11.01
CA GLY A 628 7.00 -26.05 9.55
C GLY A 628 6.13 -24.94 8.97
N PHE A 629 5.81 -25.04 7.69
CA PHE A 629 4.87 -24.14 6.99
C PHE A 629 3.43 -24.55 7.23
N GLY A 630 2.55 -23.58 7.38
CA GLY A 630 1.10 -23.77 7.49
C GLY A 630 0.39 -23.60 6.15
N ASN A 631 -0.67 -22.80 6.15
CA ASN A 631 -1.37 -22.43 4.92
C ASN A 631 -0.53 -21.47 4.06
N CYS A 632 0.29 -20.59 4.70
CA CYS A 632 1.23 -19.75 4.02
C CYS A 632 2.41 -20.58 3.53
N LEU A 633 2.47 -20.81 2.23
CA LEU A 633 3.37 -21.76 1.58
C LEU A 633 4.78 -21.19 1.40
N PRO A 634 5.83 -22.04 1.34
CA PRO A 634 7.16 -21.59 1.01
C PRO A 634 7.22 -21.04 -0.41
N MET A 635 8.02 -19.98 -0.57
CA MET A 635 8.20 -19.24 -1.81
C MET A 635 9.57 -19.49 -2.43
N LYS A 636 9.65 -19.27 -3.74
CA LYS A 636 10.86 -19.33 -4.54
C LYS A 636 10.86 -18.22 -5.58
N ALA A 637 11.99 -17.53 -5.76
CA ALA A 637 12.15 -16.59 -6.85
C ALA A 637 12.26 -17.32 -8.19
N VAL A 638 11.51 -16.91 -9.20
CA VAL A 638 11.51 -17.53 -10.54
C VAL A 638 12.05 -16.60 -11.62
N GLU A 639 11.99 -15.29 -11.40
CA GLU A 639 12.47 -14.30 -12.35
C GLU A 639 12.92 -13.03 -11.59
N ILE A 640 14.05 -12.45 -12.02
CA ILE A 640 14.43 -11.07 -11.68
C ILE A 640 13.90 -10.20 -12.81
N ARG A 641 12.79 -9.51 -12.57
CA ARG A 641 12.17 -8.61 -13.53
C ARG A 641 13.05 -7.39 -13.78
N LYS A 642 13.64 -6.85 -12.68
CA LYS A 642 14.53 -5.68 -12.70
C LYS A 642 15.53 -5.75 -11.57
N ALA A 643 16.70 -5.20 -11.80
CA ALA A 643 17.74 -5.02 -10.81
C ALA A 643 18.24 -3.58 -10.85
N PHE A 644 18.44 -2.99 -9.66
CA PHE A 644 18.97 -1.65 -9.48
C PHE A 644 20.18 -1.70 -8.55
N GLU A 645 21.15 -0.85 -8.81
CA GLU A 645 22.32 -0.66 -7.96
C GLU A 645 22.48 0.82 -7.62
N VAL A 646 22.73 1.11 -6.34
CA VAL A 646 23.07 2.44 -5.84
C VAL A 646 24.44 2.36 -5.17
N HIS A 647 25.41 3.03 -5.73
CA HIS A 647 26.74 3.13 -5.17
C HIS A 647 26.83 4.40 -4.29
N THR A 648 27.03 4.23 -2.98
CA THR A 648 27.21 5.34 -2.05
C THR A 648 28.70 5.66 -1.87
N ALA A 649 29.01 6.89 -1.44
CA ALA A 649 30.40 7.34 -1.24
C ALA A 649 31.21 6.53 -0.19
N ALA A 650 30.57 5.65 0.59
CA ALA A 650 31.18 4.92 1.71
C ALA A 650 31.51 3.45 1.41
N ASP A 651 31.81 3.09 0.17
CA ASP A 651 32.02 1.68 -0.25
C ASP A 651 30.82 0.75 0.07
N LEU A 652 29.63 1.31 0.10
CA LEU A 652 28.37 0.63 0.34
C LEU A 652 27.57 0.58 -0.94
N VAL A 653 27.09 -0.62 -1.31
CA VAL A 653 26.21 -0.81 -2.45
C VAL A 653 24.84 -1.26 -1.96
N ILE A 654 23.80 -0.59 -2.43
CA ILE A 654 22.42 -1.01 -2.20
C ILE A 654 21.92 -1.68 -3.49
N TYR A 655 21.57 -2.95 -3.37
CA TYR A 655 20.94 -3.72 -4.43
C TYR A 655 19.43 -3.72 -4.22
N LYS A 656 18.66 -3.43 -5.28
CA LYS A 656 17.21 -3.51 -5.24
C LYS A 656 16.74 -4.46 -6.34
N LEU A 657 15.92 -5.45 -5.97
CA LEU A 657 15.46 -6.50 -6.87
C LEU A 657 13.94 -6.55 -6.95
N ASP A 658 13.42 -6.43 -8.14
CA ASP A 658 12.01 -6.71 -8.46
C ASP A 658 11.90 -8.16 -8.90
N LEU A 659 11.28 -8.99 -8.07
CA LEU A 659 11.26 -10.44 -8.18
C LEU A 659 9.86 -10.98 -8.44
N LEU A 660 9.75 -11.85 -9.43
CA LEU A 660 8.61 -12.73 -9.57
C LEU A 660 8.83 -13.97 -8.70
N VAL A 661 7.87 -14.27 -7.85
CA VAL A 661 7.94 -15.34 -6.86
C VAL A 661 6.81 -16.33 -7.08
N GLN A 662 7.09 -17.61 -6.91
CA GLN A 662 6.15 -18.70 -7.00
C GLN A 662 6.10 -19.45 -5.67
N ASN A 663 4.93 -19.94 -5.24
CA ASN A 663 4.79 -20.80 -4.08
C ASN A 663 4.95 -22.30 -4.44
N SER A 664 5.07 -23.16 -3.43
CA SER A 664 5.16 -24.62 -3.60
C SER A 664 3.83 -25.31 -3.91
N GLY A 665 2.72 -24.58 -3.89
CA GLY A 665 1.41 -25.04 -4.35
C GLY A 665 1.28 -24.99 -5.87
N ASN A 666 0.07 -25.09 -6.39
CA ASN A 666 -0.16 -25.08 -7.84
C ASN A 666 0.55 -23.91 -8.52
N GLY A 667 1.44 -24.21 -9.46
CA GLY A 667 2.40 -23.31 -10.10
C GLY A 667 1.88 -22.13 -10.92
N THR A 668 0.65 -21.66 -10.68
CA THR A 668 -0.01 -20.58 -11.42
C THR A 668 0.03 -19.22 -10.73
N SER A 669 0.15 -19.15 -9.40
CA SER A 669 0.24 -17.86 -8.70
C SER A 669 1.66 -17.31 -8.83
N LYS A 670 1.74 -16.11 -9.40
CA LYS A 670 2.98 -15.35 -9.57
C LYS A 670 2.84 -14.06 -8.78
N ASP A 671 3.54 -14.00 -7.66
CA ASP A 671 3.54 -12.83 -6.80
C ASP A 671 4.80 -12.00 -7.00
N ILE A 672 4.69 -10.69 -6.82
CA ILE A 672 5.79 -9.76 -7.08
C ILE A 672 6.27 -9.21 -5.75
N PHE A 673 7.56 -9.41 -5.46
CA PHE A 673 8.23 -8.85 -4.31
C PHE A 673 9.38 -7.96 -4.73
N PHE A 674 9.54 -6.85 -4.03
CA PHE A 674 10.66 -5.95 -4.17
C PHE A 674 11.54 -6.03 -2.93
N LEU A 675 12.79 -6.40 -3.11
CA LEU A 675 13.74 -6.62 -2.03
C LEU A 675 14.90 -5.63 -2.12
N SER A 676 15.33 -5.08 -0.97
CA SER A 676 16.51 -4.22 -0.90
C SER A 676 17.56 -4.84 0.00
N PHE A 677 18.80 -4.83 -0.47
CA PHE A 677 19.97 -5.38 0.24
C PHE A 677 21.04 -4.31 0.40
N GLU A 678 21.68 -4.31 1.55
CA GLU A 678 22.88 -3.54 1.81
C GLU A 678 24.09 -4.46 1.76
N ALA A 679 25.09 -4.08 0.97
CA ALA A 679 26.34 -4.81 0.86
C ALA A 679 27.53 -3.86 1.04
N GLY A 680 28.40 -4.12 2.04
CA GLY A 680 29.51 -3.23 2.38
C GLY A 680 30.45 -3.81 3.42
N ARG A 681 31.42 -3.01 3.88
CA ARG A 681 32.45 -3.47 4.84
C ARG A 681 31.97 -3.56 6.29
N LYS A 682 30.80 -3.00 6.65
CA LYS A 682 30.22 -3.15 7.99
C LYS A 682 29.83 -4.62 8.24
N LYS A 683 29.97 -5.10 9.46
CA LYS A 683 29.55 -6.47 9.83
C LYS A 683 28.09 -6.48 10.31
N PRO A 684 27.24 -7.41 9.83
CA PRO A 684 27.48 -8.31 8.71
C PRO A 684 27.63 -7.57 7.40
N GLY A 685 28.47 -8.06 6.49
CA GLY A 685 28.79 -7.40 5.21
C GLY A 685 27.69 -7.45 4.17
N LEU A 686 26.62 -8.24 4.39
CA LEU A 686 25.45 -8.37 3.53
C LEU A 686 24.20 -8.43 4.41
N ARG A 687 23.19 -7.61 4.12
CA ARG A 687 21.89 -7.61 4.83
C ARG A 687 20.74 -7.44 3.87
N LEU A 688 19.65 -8.18 4.06
CA LEU A 688 18.35 -7.80 3.53
C LEU A 688 17.81 -6.69 4.44
N ILE A 689 17.59 -5.51 3.91
CA ILE A 689 17.17 -4.33 4.70
C ILE A 689 15.68 -4.03 4.59
N SER A 690 15.04 -4.41 3.49
CA SER A 690 13.59 -4.27 3.37
C SER A 690 12.98 -5.18 2.31
N TYR A 691 11.67 -5.37 2.41
CA TYR A 691 10.87 -6.00 1.38
C TYR A 691 9.51 -5.31 1.25
N GLU A 692 8.98 -5.27 0.03
CA GLU A 692 7.59 -4.91 -0.24
C GLU A 692 6.97 -5.90 -1.22
N ARG A 693 5.66 -6.05 -1.17
CA ARG A 693 4.90 -6.88 -2.10
C ARG A 693 4.07 -5.98 -2.98
N PHE A 694 4.25 -6.11 -4.31
CA PHE A 694 3.55 -5.29 -5.30
C PHE A 694 2.32 -5.97 -5.89
N SER A 695 2.32 -7.32 -5.92
CA SER A 695 1.12 -8.03 -6.29
C SER A 695 0.03 -7.87 -5.25
N VAL A 696 -1.22 -7.82 -5.71
CA VAL A 696 -2.40 -7.77 -4.84
C VAL A 696 -2.43 -8.99 -3.93
N TYR A 697 -2.55 -8.79 -2.63
CA TYR A 697 -2.50 -9.86 -1.64
C TYR A 697 -3.72 -9.93 -0.69
N GLY A 698 -4.65 -9.01 -0.81
CA GLY A 698 -5.88 -9.02 0.00
C GLY A 698 -6.69 -10.31 -0.10
N MET A 699 -6.63 -10.98 -1.25
CA MET A 699 -7.29 -12.26 -1.46
C MET A 699 -6.77 -13.38 -0.54
N TYR A 700 -5.54 -13.29 -0.04
CA TYR A 700 -4.95 -14.29 0.85
C TYR A 700 -5.38 -14.15 2.32
N ASP A 701 -6.14 -13.12 2.67
CA ASP A 701 -6.63 -12.93 4.05
C ASP A 701 -7.53 -14.07 4.52
N LYS A 702 -8.30 -14.66 3.60
CA LYS A 702 -9.20 -15.80 3.88
C LYS A 702 -8.46 -17.10 4.19
N CYS A 703 -7.21 -17.23 3.78
CA CYS A 703 -6.45 -18.49 3.93
C CYS A 703 -5.15 -18.34 4.73
N LYS A 704 -4.77 -17.10 5.16
CA LYS A 704 -3.52 -16.90 5.89
C LYS A 704 -3.51 -17.61 7.26
N ASP A 705 -2.34 -17.96 7.72
CA ASP A 705 -2.14 -18.39 9.10
C ASP A 705 -2.27 -17.19 10.06
N ARG A 706 -2.85 -17.39 11.25
CA ARG A 706 -3.25 -16.34 12.19
C ARG A 706 -2.15 -15.31 12.49
N ASN A 707 -0.92 -15.76 12.74
CA ASN A 707 0.18 -14.90 13.12
C ASN A 707 1.11 -14.53 11.96
N VAL A 708 0.85 -15.01 10.73
CA VAL A 708 1.64 -14.64 9.56
C VAL A 708 1.14 -13.33 8.96
N GLU A 709 2.03 -12.40 8.72
CA GLU A 709 1.69 -11.15 8.04
C GLU A 709 1.05 -11.42 6.68
N LEU A 710 -0.06 -10.74 6.39
CA LEU A 710 -0.80 -10.94 5.15
C LEU A 710 0.07 -10.70 3.91
N LYS A 711 0.94 -9.69 3.93
CA LYS A 711 1.83 -9.39 2.80
C LYS A 711 2.91 -10.45 2.54
N LEU A 712 3.24 -11.29 3.53
CA LEU A 712 4.15 -12.42 3.37
C LEU A 712 3.44 -13.68 2.90
N CYS A 713 2.16 -13.81 3.21
CA CYS A 713 1.42 -15.03 2.98
C CYS A 713 1.06 -15.22 1.51
N VAL A 714 1.48 -16.34 0.95
CA VAL A 714 0.98 -16.84 -0.35
C VAL A 714 0.38 -18.20 -0.08
N CYS A 715 -0.95 -18.30 -0.01
CA CYS A 715 -1.67 -19.54 0.28
C CYS A 715 -2.50 -20.01 -0.92
N ASN A 716 -2.91 -21.29 -0.91
CA ASN A 716 -3.73 -21.83 -1.98
C ASN A 716 -5.19 -21.37 -1.81
N LEU A 717 -5.69 -20.55 -2.72
CA LEU A 717 -7.05 -20.02 -2.71
C LEU A 717 -8.09 -21.08 -3.09
N GLU A 718 -7.69 -22.05 -3.91
CA GLU A 718 -8.51 -23.19 -4.21
C GLU A 718 -8.16 -24.36 -3.25
N LYS A 719 -9.10 -24.79 -2.41
CA LYS A 719 -9.05 -26.12 -1.81
C LYS A 719 -9.30 -27.13 -2.94
N ALA A 720 -8.43 -27.13 -3.95
CA ALA A 720 -8.46 -28.17 -4.96
C ALA A 720 -8.08 -29.48 -4.29
N LYS A 721 -9.00 -30.43 -4.30
CA LYS A 721 -8.73 -31.83 -4.20
C LYS A 721 -7.84 -32.25 -5.40
N TYR A 722 -6.63 -31.74 -5.48
CA TYR A 722 -5.68 -32.17 -6.50
C TYR A 722 -4.93 -33.39 -5.94
N LYS A 723 -5.30 -34.54 -6.45
CA LYS A 723 -4.38 -35.66 -6.62
C LYS A 723 -3.19 -35.15 -7.42
N SER A 724 -1.97 -35.27 -6.88
CA SER A 724 -0.73 -34.94 -7.56
C SER A 724 -0.76 -35.46 -8.99
N SER A 725 -0.81 -34.60 -9.97
CA SER A 725 -0.76 -35.02 -11.36
C SER A 725 0.68 -35.42 -11.72
N LEU A 726 0.81 -36.51 -12.44
CA LEU A 726 2.07 -37.01 -13.06
C LEU A 726 2.82 -35.94 -13.92
N LEU A 727 2.21 -34.76 -14.16
CA LEU A 727 2.79 -33.72 -15.01
C LEU A 727 4.00 -33.02 -14.40
N SER A 728 4.11 -32.92 -13.07
CA SER A 728 5.25 -32.26 -12.42
C SER A 728 6.54 -33.07 -12.54
N SER A 729 6.45 -34.41 -12.57
CA SER A 729 7.61 -35.27 -12.75
C SER A 729 8.16 -35.26 -14.20
N LEU A 730 7.31 -35.00 -15.19
CA LEU A 730 7.69 -34.97 -16.59
C LEU A 730 8.41 -33.65 -17.02
N ILE A 731 8.11 -32.54 -16.35
CA ILE A 731 8.71 -31.24 -16.71
C ILE A 731 10.08 -31.05 -16.06
N PHE A 732 10.34 -31.67 -14.91
CA PHE A 732 11.57 -31.45 -14.12
C PHE A 732 12.52 -32.66 -14.09
N GLY A 733 12.14 -33.81 -14.63
CA GLY A 733 12.84 -35.09 -14.48
C GLY A 733 14.29 -35.15 -14.99
N ASN A 734 14.70 -34.19 -15.86
CA ASN A 734 16.04 -34.24 -16.47
C ASN A 734 17.01 -33.16 -15.94
N LEU A 735 16.62 -32.38 -14.94
CA LEU A 735 17.39 -31.21 -14.48
C LEU A 735 17.81 -31.26 -13.00
N LEU A 736 17.44 -32.32 -12.29
CA LEU A 736 17.68 -32.44 -10.84
C LEU A 736 18.86 -33.34 -10.54
N PRO A 737 19.62 -33.09 -9.46
CA PRO A 737 20.56 -34.05 -8.94
C PRO A 737 19.83 -35.36 -8.59
N ASP A 738 20.50 -36.45 -8.74
CA ASP A 738 19.98 -37.81 -8.40
C ASP A 738 19.59 -37.83 -6.91
N LEU A 739 18.29 -37.87 -6.66
CA LEU A 739 17.71 -37.93 -5.33
C LEU A 739 17.44 -39.38 -4.88
N SER A 740 18.01 -40.38 -5.56
CA SER A 740 17.83 -41.83 -5.28
C SER A 740 18.25 -42.22 -3.88
N PHE A 741 19.07 -41.41 -3.20
CA PHE A 741 19.48 -41.59 -1.81
C PHE A 741 18.44 -41.17 -0.77
N PHE A 742 17.36 -40.48 -1.16
CA PHE A 742 16.24 -40.21 -0.26
C PHE A 742 15.50 -41.50 0.06
N ASN A 743 15.58 -41.91 1.31
CA ASN A 743 15.02 -43.14 1.80
C ASN A 743 13.53 -43.28 1.43
N ARG A 744 13.12 -44.38 0.84
CA ARG A 744 11.77 -44.65 0.28
C ARG A 744 10.59 -44.50 1.26
N ASN A 745 10.85 -44.35 2.55
CA ASN A 745 9.84 -44.27 3.62
C ASN A 745 9.42 -42.87 4.04
N ARG A 746 9.74 -41.83 3.27
CA ARG A 746 9.37 -40.44 3.61
C ARG A 746 8.07 -40.00 2.95
N ASP A 747 7.39 -39.06 3.63
CA ASP A 747 6.16 -38.46 3.13
C ASP A 747 6.45 -37.78 1.75
N ILE A 748 5.61 -38.08 0.77
CA ILE A 748 5.68 -37.54 -0.59
C ILE A 748 5.66 -36.00 -0.55
N SER A 749 5.01 -35.39 0.45
CA SER A 749 4.96 -33.96 0.65
C SER A 749 6.33 -33.33 0.93
N ASP A 750 7.17 -34.02 1.71
CA ASP A 750 8.52 -33.54 2.06
C ASP A 750 9.48 -33.63 0.87
N GLN A 751 9.35 -34.68 0.06
CA GLN A 751 10.13 -34.82 -1.18
C GLN A 751 9.80 -33.71 -2.18
N ASN A 752 8.52 -33.37 -2.36
CA ASN A 752 8.08 -32.31 -3.25
C ASN A 752 8.57 -30.93 -2.76
N LEU A 753 8.58 -30.69 -1.44
CA LEU A 753 9.10 -29.46 -0.85
C LEU A 753 10.60 -29.32 -1.07
N ILE A 754 11.36 -30.39 -0.84
CA ILE A 754 12.81 -30.40 -1.10
C ILE A 754 13.06 -30.07 -2.58
N GLN A 755 12.40 -30.80 -3.47
CA GLN A 755 12.53 -30.62 -4.91
C GLN A 755 12.21 -29.20 -5.35
N PHE A 756 11.14 -28.61 -4.80
CA PHE A 756 10.79 -27.21 -5.07
C PHE A 756 11.91 -26.25 -4.65
N LEU A 757 12.47 -26.41 -3.45
CA LEU A 757 13.44 -25.48 -2.88
C LEU A 757 14.85 -25.58 -3.48
N ILE A 758 15.25 -26.77 -3.99
CA ILE A 758 16.54 -26.97 -4.64
C ILE A 758 16.50 -26.83 -6.16
N SER A 759 15.31 -26.78 -6.79
CA SER A 759 15.20 -26.62 -8.24
C SER A 759 15.84 -25.29 -8.70
N PRO A 760 16.44 -25.26 -9.91
CA PRO A 760 17.13 -24.07 -10.41
C PRO A 760 16.25 -22.82 -10.38
N VAL A 761 16.81 -21.73 -9.95
CA VAL A 761 16.20 -20.38 -10.01
C VAL A 761 16.64 -19.74 -11.34
N PHE A 762 15.75 -19.08 -12.05
CA PHE A 762 16.02 -18.30 -13.26
C PHE A 762 16.59 -19.09 -14.46
N GLY A 763 16.30 -20.39 -14.57
CA GLY A 763 16.88 -21.20 -15.65
C GLY A 763 18.42 -21.33 -15.60
N THR A 764 19.07 -20.83 -14.57
CA THR A 764 20.48 -21.05 -14.29
C THR A 764 20.65 -22.35 -13.52
N LYS A 765 21.76 -23.03 -13.76
CA LYS A 765 22.14 -24.21 -12.96
C LYS A 765 23.18 -23.76 -11.93
N PRO A 766 22.78 -23.38 -10.70
CA PRO A 766 23.76 -23.30 -9.63
C PRO A 766 24.34 -24.71 -9.41
N GLU A 767 25.59 -24.80 -9.05
CA GLU A 767 26.12 -26.03 -8.48
C GLU A 767 25.44 -26.26 -7.14
N ILE A 768 24.79 -27.40 -6.98
CA ILE A 768 24.07 -27.73 -5.76
C ILE A 768 24.81 -28.85 -5.05
N ASP A 769 25.42 -28.52 -3.91
CA ASP A 769 25.99 -29.50 -3.02
C ASP A 769 24.97 -29.88 -1.96
N PHE A 770 24.69 -31.14 -1.84
CA PHE A 770 23.75 -31.67 -0.89
C PHE A 770 24.47 -32.61 0.06
N SER A 771 24.40 -32.37 1.36
CA SER A 771 25.05 -33.18 2.37
C SER A 771 24.11 -33.53 3.54
N TYR A 772 24.33 -34.68 4.16
CA TYR A 772 23.66 -35.08 5.38
C TYR A 772 24.67 -35.69 6.35
N PRO A 773 24.56 -35.42 7.67
CA PRO A 773 25.37 -36.04 8.67
C PRO A 773 24.99 -37.52 8.81
N LYS A 774 26.00 -38.38 8.99
CA LYS A 774 25.78 -39.81 9.19
C LYS A 774 24.95 -40.14 10.46
N ASP A 775 25.10 -39.31 11.48
CA ASP A 775 24.47 -39.46 12.79
C ASP A 775 23.06 -38.82 12.87
N SER A 776 22.63 -38.06 11.85
CA SER A 776 21.33 -37.41 11.79
C SER A 776 20.77 -37.51 10.37
N PRO A 777 20.24 -38.67 9.97
CA PRO A 777 19.84 -38.91 8.58
C PRO A 777 18.57 -38.13 8.15
N CYS A 778 17.92 -37.41 9.04
CA CYS A 778 16.77 -36.53 8.80
C CYS A 778 17.15 -35.02 8.69
N MET A 779 18.42 -34.69 8.89
CA MET A 779 18.95 -33.34 8.72
C MET A 779 19.70 -33.23 7.39
N TYR A 780 19.50 -32.12 6.66
CA TYR A 780 20.15 -31.86 5.39
C TYR A 780 20.67 -30.46 5.33
N THR A 781 21.79 -30.30 4.64
CA THR A 781 22.33 -29.00 4.24
C THR A 781 22.38 -28.93 2.72
N VAL A 782 22.02 -27.78 2.18
CA VAL A 782 21.97 -27.51 0.75
C VAL A 782 22.74 -26.24 0.48
N ILE A 783 23.72 -26.32 -0.41
CA ILE A 783 24.52 -25.17 -0.84
C ILE A 783 24.22 -24.95 -2.31
N CYS A 784 23.78 -23.73 -2.62
CA CYS A 784 23.63 -23.27 -4.00
C CYS A 784 24.78 -22.32 -4.32
N ARG A 785 25.69 -22.75 -5.23
CA ARG A 785 26.83 -21.96 -5.69
C ARG A 785 26.48 -21.26 -7.01
N TYR A 786 26.46 -19.96 -6.99
CA TYR A 786 26.37 -19.10 -8.15
C TYR A 786 27.78 -18.65 -8.54
N LYS A 787 27.96 -18.21 -9.79
CA LYS A 787 29.29 -17.74 -10.25
C LYS A 787 29.91 -16.65 -9.36
N SER A 788 29.09 -15.83 -8.70
CA SER A 788 29.55 -14.69 -7.87
C SER A 788 28.83 -14.61 -6.52
N GLY A 789 28.34 -15.73 -6.01
CA GLY A 789 27.65 -15.78 -4.72
C GLY A 789 27.27 -17.20 -4.34
N ILE A 790 26.83 -17.35 -3.10
CA ILE A 790 26.51 -18.63 -2.48
C ILE A 790 25.39 -18.47 -1.47
N THR A 791 24.53 -19.47 -1.36
CA THR A 791 23.53 -19.58 -0.30
C THR A 791 23.62 -20.93 0.38
N LEU A 792 23.54 -20.96 1.71
CA LEU A 792 23.54 -22.14 2.56
C LEU A 792 22.17 -22.27 3.22
N LYS A 793 21.53 -23.38 3.00
CA LYS A 793 20.22 -23.75 3.55
C LYS A 793 20.35 -25.00 4.42
N ALA A 794 19.51 -25.12 5.44
CA ALA A 794 19.37 -26.34 6.20
C ALA A 794 17.91 -26.74 6.34
N LEU A 795 17.67 -28.06 6.33
CA LEU A 795 16.36 -28.68 6.38
C LEU A 795 16.33 -29.65 7.55
N ASN A 796 15.37 -29.51 8.45
CA ASN A 796 15.14 -30.43 9.57
C ASN A 796 13.84 -31.20 9.36
N PHE A 797 13.94 -32.44 9.01
CA PHE A 797 12.82 -33.41 8.93
C PHE A 797 12.76 -34.36 10.11
N CYS A 798 13.58 -34.12 11.14
CA CYS A 798 13.51 -34.84 12.40
C CYS A 798 12.28 -34.41 13.22
N SER A 799 11.91 -35.22 14.19
CA SER A 799 10.86 -34.88 15.18
C SER A 799 11.32 -33.90 16.25
N GLU A 800 12.64 -33.65 16.35
CA GLU A 800 13.27 -32.80 17.37
C GLU A 800 13.92 -31.60 16.76
N PHE A 801 14.18 -30.58 17.59
CA PHE A 801 14.98 -29.43 17.18
C PHE A 801 16.47 -29.79 17.25
N HIS A 802 17.24 -29.17 16.34
CA HIS A 802 18.68 -29.34 16.29
C HIS A 802 19.37 -27.94 16.33
N LYS A 803 20.50 -27.91 17.02
CA LYS A 803 21.41 -26.75 16.95
C LYS A 803 22.40 -27.00 15.84
N VAL A 804 22.52 -26.05 14.93
CA VAL A 804 23.45 -26.09 13.80
C VAL A 804 24.52 -25.00 14.00
N GLU A 805 25.76 -25.41 14.10
CA GLU A 805 26.91 -24.54 14.15
C GLU A 805 27.58 -24.52 12.78
N ILE A 806 27.83 -23.31 12.28
CA ILE A 806 28.47 -23.09 10.98
C ILE A 806 29.75 -22.28 11.19
N ARG A 807 30.84 -22.79 10.62
CA ARG A 807 32.10 -22.05 10.52
C ARG A 807 32.43 -21.84 9.05
N VAL A 808 32.70 -20.61 8.65
CA VAL A 808 33.00 -20.23 7.28
C VAL A 808 34.39 -19.61 7.21
N ASN A 809 35.21 -20.15 6.30
CA ASN A 809 36.43 -19.53 5.86
C ASN A 809 36.21 -18.96 4.45
N ALA A 810 36.12 -17.64 4.35
CA ALA A 810 35.84 -16.98 3.09
C ALA A 810 36.81 -15.84 2.84
N LYS A 811 37.25 -15.71 1.59
CA LYS A 811 38.13 -14.63 1.09
C LYS A 811 37.40 -13.89 -0.03
N ASN A 812 37.43 -12.57 -0.02
CA ASN A 812 36.75 -11.71 -0.99
C ASN A 812 35.22 -11.97 -1.07
N VAL A 813 34.58 -12.22 0.07
CA VAL A 813 33.14 -12.49 0.17
C VAL A 813 32.53 -11.64 1.28
N LEU A 814 31.42 -10.97 0.99
CA LEU A 814 30.57 -10.29 1.96
C LEU A 814 29.55 -11.30 2.49
N LEU A 815 29.55 -11.53 3.79
CA LEU A 815 28.70 -12.53 4.46
C LEU A 815 27.45 -11.89 5.06
N SER A 816 26.34 -12.64 5.07
CA SER A 816 25.07 -12.22 5.70
C SER A 816 25.02 -12.49 7.20
N SER A 817 26.01 -13.18 7.76
CA SER A 817 26.17 -13.45 9.19
C SER A 817 27.64 -13.51 9.55
N GLU A 818 27.95 -13.69 10.83
CA GLU A 818 29.35 -13.87 11.27
C GLU A 818 29.93 -15.18 10.74
N ARG A 819 31.26 -15.24 10.63
CA ARG A 819 31.99 -16.44 10.17
C ARG A 819 31.78 -17.66 11.05
N HIS A 820 31.42 -17.45 12.31
CA HIS A 820 31.02 -18.48 13.26
C HIS A 820 29.61 -18.13 13.76
N SER A 821 28.63 -18.93 13.37
CA SER A 821 27.21 -18.67 13.65
C SER A 821 26.50 -19.92 14.11
N ASN A 822 25.58 -19.75 15.06
CA ASN A 822 24.73 -20.81 15.59
C ASN A 822 23.28 -20.57 15.22
N PHE A 823 22.58 -21.62 14.79
CA PHE A 823 21.19 -21.59 14.40
C PHE A 823 20.42 -22.70 15.10
N ILE A 824 19.14 -22.43 15.39
CA ILE A 824 18.21 -23.47 15.87
C ILE A 824 17.25 -23.80 14.72
N LEU A 825 17.16 -25.07 14.42
CA LEU A 825 16.22 -25.62 13.43
C LEU A 825 15.20 -26.47 14.15
N TYR A 826 13.95 -26.05 14.12
CA TYR A 826 12.84 -26.81 14.68
C TYR A 826 12.36 -27.86 13.68
N PRO A 827 11.56 -28.85 14.12
CA PRO A 827 10.97 -29.86 13.24
C PRO A 827 10.30 -29.21 12.03
N ARG A 828 10.54 -29.74 10.84
CA ARG A 828 10.03 -29.26 9.54
C ARG A 828 10.48 -27.87 9.14
N ASP A 829 11.50 -27.31 9.77
CA ASP A 829 12.11 -26.07 9.31
C ASP A 829 12.89 -26.29 8.02
N VAL A 830 12.73 -25.36 7.09
CA VAL A 830 13.59 -25.17 5.92
C VAL A 830 14.07 -23.74 5.94
N LYS A 831 15.31 -23.53 6.36
CA LYS A 831 15.87 -22.20 6.59
C LYS A 831 17.06 -21.92 5.71
N VAL A 832 17.12 -20.69 5.18
CA VAL A 832 18.38 -20.09 4.74
C VAL A 832 19.14 -19.65 5.99
N LEU A 833 20.34 -20.16 6.14
CA LEU A 833 21.20 -19.89 7.30
C LEU A 833 22.19 -18.77 7.02
N MET A 834 22.78 -18.78 5.82
CA MET A 834 23.81 -17.83 5.44
C MET A 834 23.82 -17.62 3.92
N ALA A 835 24.25 -16.45 3.51
CA ALA A 835 24.61 -16.16 2.12
C ALA A 835 25.93 -15.37 2.08
N GLY A 836 26.59 -15.47 0.94
CA GLY A 836 27.78 -14.69 0.62
C GLY A 836 27.73 -14.21 -0.83
N ILE A 837 28.19 -13.00 -1.08
CA ILE A 837 28.41 -12.46 -2.43
C ILE A 837 29.83 -11.98 -2.58
N VAL A 838 30.35 -12.03 -3.78
CA VAL A 838 31.71 -11.57 -4.10
C VAL A 838 31.84 -10.07 -3.82
N ALA A 839 32.79 -9.68 -3.00
CA ALA A 839 33.01 -8.28 -2.64
C ALA A 839 33.64 -7.47 -3.80
N ASN A 840 34.60 -8.06 -4.50
CA ASN A 840 35.25 -7.44 -5.67
C ASN A 840 35.32 -8.48 -6.81
N PRO A 841 34.60 -8.29 -7.91
CA PRO A 841 34.58 -9.24 -9.05
C PRO A 841 35.91 -9.41 -9.77
N LYS A 842 36.85 -8.48 -9.57
CA LYS A 842 38.20 -8.52 -10.17
C LYS A 842 39.20 -9.37 -9.40
N ILE A 843 38.82 -9.81 -8.19
CA ILE A 843 39.67 -10.59 -7.29
C ILE A 843 39.03 -11.97 -7.13
N GLU A 844 39.85 -13.01 -7.21
CA GLU A 844 39.42 -14.37 -6.98
C GLU A 844 38.80 -14.50 -5.58
N TRP A 845 37.70 -15.20 -5.48
CA TRP A 845 37.00 -15.43 -4.24
C TRP A 845 37.08 -16.92 -3.82
N HIS A 846 37.06 -17.15 -2.53
CA HIS A 846 37.10 -18.47 -1.95
C HIS A 846 36.05 -18.64 -0.87
N TRP A 847 35.45 -19.81 -0.80
CA TRP A 847 34.50 -20.22 0.24
C TRP A 847 34.74 -21.65 0.64
N ASP A 848 35.01 -21.85 1.92
CA ASP A 848 35.02 -23.14 2.57
C ASP A 848 34.21 -23.07 3.85
N HIS A 849 33.58 -24.17 4.28
CA HIS A 849 32.70 -24.18 5.43
C HIS A 849 32.69 -25.55 6.11
N SER A 850 32.37 -25.54 7.41
CA SER A 850 32.04 -26.74 8.17
C SER A 850 30.69 -26.55 8.87
N VAL A 851 29.90 -27.61 8.90
CA VAL A 851 28.60 -27.64 9.57
C VAL A 851 28.62 -28.75 10.62
N GLN A 852 28.34 -28.40 11.88
CA GLN A 852 28.18 -29.34 12.98
C GLN A 852 26.73 -29.26 13.46
N ILE A 853 26.13 -30.44 13.71
CA ILE A 853 24.74 -30.59 14.15
C ILE A 853 24.73 -31.28 15.50
N TYR A 854 24.01 -30.69 16.46
CA TYR A 854 23.91 -31.16 17.84
C TYR A 854 22.46 -31.45 18.21
#